data_923dc3787c0ecc0ba56d99c171a1916f
#
_entry.id   923dc3787c0ecc0ba56d99c171a1916f
#
_cell.length_a   1.000
_cell.length_b   1.000
_cell.length_c   1.000
_cell.angle_alpha   90.00
_cell.angle_beta   90.00
_cell.angle_gamma   90.00
#
_symmetry.space_group_name_H-M   'P 1'
#
loop_
_entity.id
_entity.type
_entity.pdbx_description
1 polymer ?
#
loop_
_entity_poly.entity_id
_entity_poly.type
_entity_poly.pdbx_seq_one_letter_code
_entity_poly.pdbx_strand_id
1 'polypeptide(L)'
;MVARIPALALVMMCQGVLLSDPPQSRREIRIEGDLVLGGLFPVHEKGAGMEECGRVNEDRGIQRLEAMLFAIDRINMDNTLLPGVSLGVHILDTCSRDTYALEQALEFVRASLTKVDDTEFICPDGSYALQDDSPLAIAAVIGGSFSSVSIQVANLLRLFQIPQISYASTSAKLSDKTRYDYFARTVPPDFYQAKAMAEILRSFNWTYVSTVASEGDYGETGIEAFEQEARMRNICIATSEKVGRSNAKKSYEAVIRQLLQKPNARVAVLFLRSDDARELLAAAARLNTSFIWVASDGWGAQESIVKGNEVTAEGAITLELAANPISEFNRYFLSLNPVKNHRNPWYKEFWEQRFQCSLGSDLSMDKSSFEPESKIMFVVNAVYAMAHALHNMQRSLCFNTTKLCDSMKALDGRRLYRDYILNVSFTAPFSPPGSETVVKFDSQGDGMGRYNIFSYQRSGDRYVYVPVGEWAESLILSSDLIRWPRDVVPTSQCSDPCERNEMKKMQAGEYCCWICTACEPHEYLADEFTCSPCAPGQWPTDDLTSCYDLPEDYIMWEDAWAIGPITIACVGFMCTGLVFWVFIRHNNTPLVKASGRELCYILLSGVFMSYAMTFLFLAKPSPAICALRRLGLGTSFAVCYSALLTKTNRIARIFNGVKDGAGAVRPRFISPSSQVFICLSLISVQLVMVSVWLLLEVPGTRRFTLPERRQTVILKCNVRDSSMLLSLGYDVLLVILCTVYAFKTRKCPENFNEAKFIGFTMYTTCIIWLAFLPIFYVTSSDYRVQTTTMCISVSLSGFVVLGCMFAPKVHIIMFQPQKNVTSHRLNLNRFSVSGAATTYASHGRLHAVIFCFTACRDCIQYPAQQTVLYFPVFL
;
A
#
# COMPACT_ATOMS: atom_id res chain seq x y z
N MET A 1 -76.53 -20.63 46.83
CA MET A 1 -75.81 -21.71 47.53
C MET A 1 -74.47 -21.18 48.02
N VAL A 2 -74.46 -20.85 49.30
CA VAL A 2 -73.22 -20.29 49.97
C VAL A 2 -72.52 -21.45 50.56
N ALA A 3 -71.38 -21.80 50.03
CA ALA A 3 -70.52 -22.85 50.55
C ALA A 3 -69.62 -22.27 51.66
N ARG A 4 -69.81 -22.78 52.88
CA ARG A 4 -69.06 -22.57 54.09
C ARG A 4 -67.63 -23.16 53.85
N ILE A 5 -66.56 -22.37 53.75
CA ILE A 5 -65.18 -22.82 53.91
C ILE A 5 -64.90 -23.06 55.39
N PRO A 6 -64.39 -24.25 55.80
CA PRO A 6 -64.21 -24.49 57.23
C PRO A 6 -63.01 -23.69 57.74
N ALA A 7 -63.18 -23.09 58.88
CA ALA A 7 -62.21 -22.21 59.60
C ALA A 7 -60.89 -22.92 59.96
N LEU A 8 -60.76 -24.22 59.76
CA LEU A 8 -59.50 -24.94 59.96
C LEU A 8 -58.44 -24.74 58.89
N ALA A 9 -58.81 -24.33 57.62
CA ALA A 9 -57.83 -24.07 56.54
C ALA A 9 -57.17 -22.69 56.72
N LEU A 10 -57.79 -21.77 57.40
CA LEU A 10 -57.24 -20.45 57.66
C LEU A 10 -56.17 -20.43 58.79
N VAL A 11 -56.30 -21.37 59.75
CA VAL A 11 -55.31 -21.52 60.84
C VAL A 11 -54.02 -22.21 60.35
N MET A 12 -54.12 -23.13 59.42
CA MET A 12 -52.92 -23.73 58.79
C MET A 12 -52.19 -22.80 57.82
N MET A 13 -52.86 -21.81 57.20
CA MET A 13 -52.17 -20.83 56.38
C MET A 13 -51.48 -19.72 57.17
N CYS A 14 -51.92 -19.44 58.39
CA CYS A 14 -51.26 -18.46 59.30
C CYS A 14 -50.09 -19.10 60.11
N GLN A 15 -49.95 -20.44 60.19
CA GLN A 15 -48.77 -21.06 60.81
C GLN A 15 -47.61 -21.33 59.83
N GLY A 16 -47.84 -21.20 58.49
CA GLY A 16 -46.78 -21.31 57.48
C GLY A 16 -46.03 -20.02 57.19
N VAL A 17 -46.36 -18.91 57.83
CA VAL A 17 -45.74 -17.58 57.55
C VAL A 17 -44.84 -17.14 58.74
N LEU A 18 -44.69 -17.94 59.80
CA LEU A 18 -43.90 -17.60 60.96
C LEU A 18 -42.67 -18.50 61.22
N LEU A 19 -42.14 -19.07 60.16
CA LEU A 19 -40.76 -19.59 60.13
C LEU A 19 -40.03 -18.87 58.97
N SER A 20 -39.94 -17.56 59.02
CA SER A 20 -38.84 -16.86 58.47
C SER A 20 -37.63 -17.22 59.34
N ASP A 21 -36.64 -17.84 58.76
CA ASP A 21 -35.32 -17.91 59.38
C ASP A 21 -34.98 -16.61 60.06
N PRO A 22 -34.30 -16.62 61.24
CA PRO A 22 -33.84 -15.38 61.86
C PRO A 22 -33.03 -14.61 60.83
N PRO A 23 -33.17 -13.31 60.72
CA PRO A 23 -32.44 -12.52 59.73
C PRO A 23 -30.99 -12.90 59.87
N GLN A 24 -30.44 -13.50 58.78
CA GLN A 24 -28.99 -13.79 58.74
C GLN A 24 -28.30 -12.50 59.13
N SER A 25 -27.63 -12.52 60.32
CA SER A 25 -26.91 -11.36 60.80
C SER A 25 -25.94 -10.98 59.69
N ARG A 26 -26.12 -9.79 59.11
CA ARG A 26 -25.24 -9.25 58.07
C ARG A 26 -23.82 -9.38 58.58
N ARG A 27 -22.98 -10.10 57.85
CA ARG A 27 -21.56 -10.23 58.20
C ARG A 27 -20.88 -8.94 57.77
N GLU A 28 -20.35 -8.17 58.74
CA GLU A 28 -19.59 -6.95 58.56
C GLU A 28 -18.45 -6.87 59.55
N ILE A 29 -17.44 -6.03 59.26
CA ILE A 29 -16.38 -5.74 60.24
C ILE A 29 -16.64 -4.33 60.78
N ARG A 30 -16.82 -4.23 62.10
CA ARG A 30 -16.87 -2.94 62.80
C ARG A 30 -15.74 -2.86 63.82
N ILE A 31 -14.89 -1.84 63.71
CA ILE A 31 -13.87 -1.52 64.68
C ILE A 31 -14.06 -0.04 65.00
N GLU A 32 -14.30 0.26 66.28
CA GLU A 32 -14.51 1.60 66.74
C GLU A 32 -13.24 2.44 66.69
N GLY A 33 -13.37 3.75 66.49
CA GLY A 33 -12.31 4.71 66.49
C GLY A 33 -12.87 6.14 66.48
N ASP A 34 -12.02 7.12 66.74
CA ASP A 34 -12.38 8.54 66.72
C ASP A 34 -12.86 9.01 65.33
N LEU A 35 -12.28 8.41 64.27
CA LEU A 35 -12.66 8.59 62.88
C LEU A 35 -12.81 7.21 62.23
N VAL A 36 -13.95 6.98 61.58
CA VAL A 36 -14.24 5.66 60.96
C VAL A 36 -14.12 5.73 59.48
N LEU A 37 -13.37 4.79 58.87
CA LEU A 37 -13.26 4.62 57.42
C LEU A 37 -14.16 3.46 56.96
N GLY A 38 -14.97 3.73 55.93
CA GLY A 38 -15.70 2.67 55.19
C GLY A 38 -14.78 1.85 54.36
N GLY A 39 -15.00 0.51 54.22
CA GLY A 39 -14.28 -0.37 53.35
C GLY A 39 -15.20 -1.20 52.45
N LEU A 40 -14.96 -1.23 51.16
CA LEU A 40 -15.70 -2.05 50.20
C LEU A 40 -14.78 -3.02 49.49
N PHE A 41 -14.94 -4.31 49.79
CA PHE A 41 -14.11 -5.36 49.23
C PHE A 41 -14.92 -6.48 48.56
N PRO A 42 -14.46 -7.10 47.49
CA PRO A 42 -15.11 -8.22 46.84
C PRO A 42 -14.77 -9.53 47.60
N VAL A 43 -15.25 -9.66 48.82
CA VAL A 43 -14.96 -10.83 49.67
C VAL A 43 -15.44 -12.11 49.03
N HIS A 44 -16.63 -12.03 48.39
CA HIS A 44 -17.14 -13.16 47.59
C HIS A 44 -17.12 -12.80 46.08
N GLU A 45 -17.03 -13.86 45.28
CA GLU A 45 -17.32 -13.78 43.86
C GLU A 45 -18.83 -13.55 43.63
N LYS A 46 -19.17 -13.15 42.42
CA LYS A 46 -20.57 -13.04 42.02
C LYS A 46 -21.28 -14.37 42.05
N GLY A 47 -22.40 -14.47 42.74
CA GLY A 47 -23.23 -15.67 42.80
C GLY A 47 -23.79 -16.09 41.43
N ALA A 48 -24.10 -17.37 41.30
CA ALA A 48 -24.67 -17.97 40.13
C ALA A 48 -26.21 -17.95 40.22
N GLY A 49 -26.88 -17.51 39.15
CA GLY A 49 -28.35 -17.48 39.10
C GLY A 49 -28.98 -16.46 40.02
N MET A 50 -29.75 -16.91 40.99
CA MET A 50 -30.43 -16.05 41.98
C MET A 50 -29.61 -15.81 43.29
N GLU A 51 -28.49 -16.48 43.43
CA GLU A 51 -27.59 -16.29 44.56
C GLU A 51 -26.88 -14.93 44.42
N GLU A 52 -26.84 -14.15 45.53
CA GLU A 52 -26.21 -12.83 45.51
C GLU A 52 -24.70 -12.93 45.55
N CYS A 53 -24.15 -13.82 46.39
CA CYS A 53 -22.75 -14.01 46.61
C CYS A 53 -22.34 -15.45 46.26
N GLY A 54 -21.16 -15.64 45.70
CA GLY A 54 -20.58 -16.94 45.31
C GLY A 54 -19.52 -17.38 46.31
N ARG A 55 -18.45 -17.97 45.80
CA ARG A 55 -17.32 -18.45 46.61
C ARG A 55 -16.53 -17.30 47.23
N VAL A 56 -15.86 -17.54 48.34
CA VAL A 56 -14.90 -16.59 48.89
C VAL A 56 -13.73 -16.38 47.94
N ASN A 57 -13.44 -15.10 47.68
CA ASN A 57 -12.32 -14.68 46.83
C ASN A 57 -11.08 -14.46 47.72
N GLU A 58 -10.15 -15.38 47.62
CA GLU A 58 -8.91 -15.35 48.42
C GLU A 58 -8.09 -14.09 48.15
N ASP A 59 -7.73 -13.88 46.87
CA ASP A 59 -6.76 -12.85 46.47
C ASP A 59 -7.35 -11.45 46.56
N ARG A 60 -8.41 -11.20 45.84
CA ARG A 60 -9.02 -9.88 45.73
C ARG A 60 -9.94 -9.50 46.89
N GLY A 61 -10.47 -10.51 47.58
CA GLY A 61 -11.34 -10.35 48.73
C GLY A 61 -10.57 -10.33 50.03
N ILE A 62 -10.15 -11.50 50.51
CA ILE A 62 -9.56 -11.66 51.83
C ILE A 62 -8.21 -10.97 51.98
N GLN A 63 -7.27 -11.14 51.02
CA GLN A 63 -5.96 -10.49 51.16
C GLN A 63 -6.06 -8.97 51.16
N ARG A 64 -6.89 -8.35 50.28
CA ARG A 64 -7.07 -6.87 50.23
C ARG A 64 -7.76 -6.34 51.46
N LEU A 65 -8.77 -7.06 51.96
CA LEU A 65 -9.45 -6.67 53.19
C LEU A 65 -8.48 -6.68 54.38
N GLU A 66 -7.71 -7.77 54.55
CA GLU A 66 -6.69 -7.87 55.58
C GLU A 66 -5.57 -6.82 55.42
N ALA A 67 -5.28 -6.38 54.18
CA ALA A 67 -4.35 -5.28 53.96
C ALA A 67 -4.86 -3.94 54.48
N MET A 68 -6.15 -3.68 54.38
CA MET A 68 -6.77 -2.47 55.02
C MET A 68 -6.64 -2.57 56.54
N LEU A 69 -6.99 -3.71 57.15
CA LEU A 69 -6.86 -3.91 58.60
C LEU A 69 -5.42 -3.77 59.09
N PHE A 70 -4.46 -4.38 58.35
CA PHE A 70 -3.03 -4.24 58.60
C PHE A 70 -2.57 -2.76 58.55
N ALA A 71 -2.98 -2.02 57.53
CA ALA A 71 -2.61 -0.61 57.37
C ALA A 71 -3.18 0.24 58.54
N ILE A 72 -4.42 0.02 58.93
CA ILE A 72 -5.07 0.71 60.05
C ILE A 72 -4.34 0.42 61.38
N ASP A 73 -4.00 -0.86 61.64
CA ASP A 73 -3.22 -1.25 62.83
C ASP A 73 -1.86 -0.53 62.84
N ARG A 74 -1.18 -0.44 61.73
CA ARG A 74 0.11 0.24 61.67
C ARG A 74 -0.02 1.76 61.86
N ILE A 75 -1.04 2.39 61.28
CA ILE A 75 -1.27 3.80 61.45
C ILE A 75 -1.61 4.12 62.90
N ASN A 76 -2.48 3.34 63.55
CA ASN A 76 -2.84 3.50 64.92
C ASN A 76 -1.68 3.27 65.92
N MET A 77 -0.64 2.49 65.48
CA MET A 77 0.60 2.31 66.26
C MET A 77 1.62 3.43 66.02
N ASP A 78 1.42 4.26 65.00
CA ASP A 78 2.36 5.31 64.62
C ASP A 78 1.99 6.64 65.32
N ASN A 79 2.83 7.05 66.26
CA ASN A 79 2.61 8.31 66.97
C ASN A 79 2.93 9.57 66.14
N THR A 80 3.46 9.39 64.92
CA THR A 80 3.82 10.53 64.02
C THR A 80 2.70 10.89 63.07
N LEU A 81 1.88 9.89 62.70
CA LEU A 81 0.74 10.04 61.80
C LEU A 81 -0.58 9.99 62.64
N LEU A 82 -1.39 11.01 62.56
CA LEU A 82 -2.64 11.19 63.33
C LEU A 82 -2.44 11.06 64.88
N PRO A 83 -1.52 11.79 65.47
CA PRO A 83 -1.24 11.66 66.90
C PRO A 83 -2.48 11.90 67.76
N GLY A 84 -2.80 10.94 68.66
CA GLY A 84 -3.93 11.01 69.56
C GLY A 84 -5.31 10.87 68.95
N VAL A 85 -5.42 10.40 67.70
CA VAL A 85 -6.65 10.08 66.98
C VAL A 85 -6.56 8.63 66.51
N SER A 86 -7.53 7.82 66.87
CA SER A 86 -7.66 6.41 66.45
C SER A 86 -8.52 6.28 65.23
N LEU A 87 -8.06 5.49 64.23
CA LEU A 87 -8.83 5.13 63.04
C LEU A 87 -9.61 3.85 63.31
N GLY A 88 -10.95 3.91 63.17
CA GLY A 88 -11.82 2.75 63.11
C GLY A 88 -12.15 2.35 61.68
N VAL A 89 -12.80 1.22 61.51
CA VAL A 89 -13.23 0.73 60.20
C VAL A 89 -14.65 0.17 60.22
N HIS A 90 -15.36 0.36 59.12
CA HIS A 90 -16.61 -0.32 58.80
C HIS A 90 -16.49 -0.97 57.43
N ILE A 91 -16.29 -2.27 57.37
CA ILE A 91 -15.99 -3.02 56.11
C ILE A 91 -17.19 -3.86 55.73
N LEU A 92 -17.57 -3.76 54.42
CA LEU A 92 -18.70 -4.46 53.84
C LEU A 92 -18.24 -5.22 52.57
N ASP A 93 -18.90 -6.36 52.36
CA ASP A 93 -18.67 -7.17 51.13
C ASP A 93 -19.46 -6.62 49.97
N THR A 94 -18.88 -6.62 48.78
CA THR A 94 -19.54 -6.18 47.53
C THR A 94 -20.04 -7.39 46.71
N CYS A 95 -19.75 -8.61 47.06
CA CYS A 95 -20.03 -9.82 46.31
C CYS A 95 -19.69 -9.69 44.83
N SER A 96 -18.69 -8.88 44.48
CA SER A 96 -18.24 -8.59 43.12
C SER A 96 -19.40 -8.11 42.20
N ARG A 97 -20.45 -7.55 42.79
CA ARG A 97 -21.68 -7.11 42.13
C ARG A 97 -22.00 -5.66 42.44
N ASP A 98 -22.22 -4.85 41.42
CA ASP A 98 -22.46 -3.40 41.52
C ASP A 98 -23.73 -3.03 42.28
N THR A 99 -24.82 -3.73 41.97
CA THR A 99 -26.14 -3.52 42.62
C THR A 99 -26.08 -3.89 44.12
N TYR A 100 -25.46 -5.00 44.49
CA TYR A 100 -25.30 -5.42 45.87
C TYR A 100 -24.36 -4.46 46.64
N ALA A 101 -23.25 -4.07 46.00
CA ALA A 101 -22.34 -3.09 46.58
C ALA A 101 -22.99 -1.75 46.83
N LEU A 102 -23.89 -1.29 45.94
CA LEU A 102 -24.68 -0.07 46.12
C LEU A 102 -25.61 -0.18 47.32
N GLU A 103 -26.28 -1.33 47.49
CA GLU A 103 -27.12 -1.62 48.65
C GLU A 103 -26.31 -1.59 49.94
N GLN A 104 -25.14 -2.25 49.96
CA GLN A 104 -24.26 -2.23 51.11
C GLN A 104 -23.74 -0.81 51.44
N ALA A 105 -23.40 -0.02 50.39
CA ALA A 105 -22.93 1.36 50.58
C ALA A 105 -23.99 2.32 51.22
N LEU A 106 -25.26 1.95 51.19
CA LEU A 106 -26.30 2.73 51.92
C LEU A 106 -26.06 2.75 53.44
N GLU A 107 -25.40 1.68 54.00
CA GLU A 107 -25.03 1.70 55.43
C GLU A 107 -24.08 2.86 55.78
N PHE A 108 -23.18 3.24 54.87
CA PHE A 108 -22.24 4.34 55.07
C PHE A 108 -22.91 5.70 55.14
N VAL A 109 -24.05 5.87 54.51
CA VAL A 109 -24.82 7.13 54.52
C VAL A 109 -25.94 7.14 55.53
N ARG A 110 -26.20 6.00 56.16
CA ARG A 110 -27.30 5.86 57.15
C ARG A 110 -27.18 6.86 58.28
N ALA A 111 -25.98 7.10 58.81
CA ALA A 111 -25.75 8.10 59.84
C ALA A 111 -26.12 9.54 59.41
N SER A 112 -26.00 9.84 58.10
CA SER A 112 -26.38 11.15 57.55
C SER A 112 -27.88 11.28 57.29
N LEU A 113 -28.61 10.15 57.21
CA LEU A 113 -30.03 10.07 56.94
C LEU A 113 -30.86 10.04 58.24
N THR A 114 -30.36 9.41 59.30
CA THR A 114 -30.98 9.33 60.62
C THR A 114 -30.48 10.47 61.50
N LYS A 115 -31.16 11.62 61.44
CA LYS A 115 -31.12 12.56 62.57
C LYS A 115 -32.01 11.98 63.60
N VAL A 116 -31.51 11.18 64.52
CA VAL A 116 -32.21 10.76 65.69
C VAL A 116 -32.18 11.91 66.63
N ASP A 117 -33.40 12.45 67.01
CA ASP A 117 -33.53 13.37 68.08
C ASP A 117 -33.51 12.55 69.35
N ASP A 118 -32.32 12.42 69.99
CA ASP A 118 -32.09 11.62 71.20
C ASP A 118 -32.91 12.13 72.37
N THR A 119 -33.68 13.23 72.24
CA THR A 119 -34.52 13.81 73.24
C THR A 119 -35.95 13.30 73.24
N GLU A 120 -36.32 12.43 72.29
CA GLU A 120 -37.71 11.99 72.07
C GLU A 120 -38.11 10.81 73.02
N PHE A 121 -37.18 10.09 73.56
CA PHE A 121 -37.43 8.91 74.43
C PHE A 121 -36.70 9.04 75.75
N ILE A 122 -37.48 9.07 76.84
CA ILE A 122 -36.97 9.13 78.19
C ILE A 122 -37.19 7.76 78.86
N CYS A 123 -36.15 7.24 79.49
CA CYS A 123 -36.21 6.04 80.30
C CYS A 123 -36.99 6.25 81.60
N PRO A 124 -37.50 5.20 82.26
CA PRO A 124 -38.26 5.35 83.52
C PRO A 124 -37.49 6.00 84.68
N ASP A 125 -36.15 6.07 84.54
CA ASP A 125 -35.24 6.72 85.51
C ASP A 125 -35.00 8.18 85.23
N GLY A 126 -35.64 8.75 84.16
CA GLY A 126 -35.50 10.16 83.76
C GLY A 126 -34.29 10.43 82.88
N SER A 127 -33.50 9.43 82.54
CA SER A 127 -32.40 9.56 81.51
C SER A 127 -32.95 9.45 80.10
N TYR A 128 -32.27 10.10 79.15
CA TYR A 128 -32.63 9.93 77.74
C TYR A 128 -32.20 8.51 77.27
N ALA A 129 -33.07 7.87 76.53
CA ALA A 129 -32.76 6.57 75.96
C ALA A 129 -31.60 6.72 74.97
N LEU A 130 -30.48 6.01 75.25
CA LEU A 130 -29.39 5.90 74.34
C LEU A 130 -29.72 4.78 73.38
N GLN A 131 -29.65 5.07 72.08
CA GLN A 131 -29.80 4.07 71.02
C GLN A 131 -28.50 3.22 70.97
N ASP A 132 -28.62 1.92 71.22
CA ASP A 132 -27.48 1.02 71.31
C ASP A 132 -26.76 0.80 69.94
N ASP A 133 -27.47 1.15 68.84
CA ASP A 133 -26.98 1.09 67.49
C ASP A 133 -26.95 2.50 66.84
N SER A 134 -26.22 3.46 67.42
CA SER A 134 -26.00 4.73 66.74
C SER A 134 -25.20 4.52 65.45
N PRO A 135 -25.69 4.95 64.28
CA PRO A 135 -24.96 4.73 63.00
C PRO A 135 -23.64 5.50 63.07
N LEU A 136 -22.52 4.79 62.77
CA LEU A 136 -21.20 5.38 62.74
C LEU A 136 -21.08 6.36 61.57
N ALA A 137 -20.69 7.60 61.85
CA ALA A 137 -20.41 8.57 60.81
C ALA A 137 -19.11 8.20 60.07
N ILE A 138 -19.19 7.92 58.79
CA ILE A 138 -18.07 7.53 57.95
C ILE A 138 -17.33 8.76 57.41
N ALA A 139 -16.04 8.88 57.69
CA ALA A 139 -15.20 10.02 57.25
C ALA A 139 -14.90 9.95 55.75
N ALA A 140 -14.64 8.76 55.23
CA ALA A 140 -14.38 8.49 53.84
C ALA A 140 -14.49 6.96 53.55
N VAL A 141 -14.56 6.57 52.29
CA VAL A 141 -14.66 5.17 51.87
C VAL A 141 -13.42 4.75 51.09
N ILE A 142 -12.82 3.63 51.50
CA ILE A 142 -11.75 2.93 50.73
C ILE A 142 -12.37 1.78 49.97
N GLY A 143 -12.28 1.82 48.65
CA GLY A 143 -12.83 0.72 47.85
C GLY A 143 -13.61 1.23 46.64
N GLY A 144 -14.26 0.32 46.10
CA GLY A 144 -14.59 -0.46 45.08
C GLY A 144 -13.40 -1.06 44.31
N SER A 145 -13.43 -2.33 44.21
CA SER A 145 -12.39 -3.10 43.48
C SER A 145 -12.63 -3.09 41.95
N PHE A 146 -13.89 -3.11 41.57
CA PHE A 146 -14.30 -3.11 40.16
C PHE A 146 -14.82 -1.74 39.77
N SER A 147 -14.50 -1.29 38.54
CA SER A 147 -14.91 0.02 38.03
C SER A 147 -16.41 0.21 38.04
N SER A 148 -17.21 -0.80 37.70
CA SER A 148 -18.68 -0.76 37.78
C SER A 148 -19.19 -0.52 39.18
N VAL A 149 -18.57 -1.18 40.18
CA VAL A 149 -18.91 -0.96 41.62
C VAL A 149 -18.56 0.46 42.04
N SER A 150 -17.33 0.91 41.71
CA SER A 150 -16.90 2.26 42.10
C SER A 150 -17.73 3.36 41.45
N ILE A 151 -18.20 3.19 40.23
CA ILE A 151 -19.09 4.15 39.53
C ILE A 151 -20.41 4.29 40.30
N GLN A 152 -21.04 3.16 40.66
CA GLN A 152 -22.33 3.20 41.39
C GLN A 152 -22.18 3.80 42.79
N VAL A 153 -21.14 3.34 43.49
CA VAL A 153 -20.86 3.83 44.86
C VAL A 153 -20.48 5.31 44.84
N ALA A 154 -19.64 5.77 43.92
CA ALA A 154 -19.29 7.18 43.80
C ALA A 154 -20.50 8.09 43.52
N ASN A 155 -21.45 7.62 42.70
CA ASN A 155 -22.71 8.34 42.47
C ASN A 155 -23.56 8.50 43.72
N LEU A 156 -23.54 7.52 44.63
CA LEU A 156 -24.23 7.59 45.92
C LEU A 156 -23.47 8.51 46.90
N LEU A 157 -22.19 8.27 47.12
CA LEU A 157 -21.37 8.95 48.13
C LEU A 157 -21.23 10.45 47.84
N ARG A 158 -21.21 10.88 46.58
CA ARG A 158 -21.15 12.30 46.23
C ARG A 158 -22.35 13.10 46.72
N LEU A 159 -23.52 12.48 46.81
CA LEU A 159 -24.72 13.15 47.33
C LEU A 159 -24.58 13.53 48.78
N PHE A 160 -23.78 12.80 49.55
CA PHE A 160 -23.50 13.02 50.98
C PHE A 160 -22.13 13.64 51.21
N GLN A 161 -21.42 14.02 50.12
CA GLN A 161 -20.08 14.61 50.16
C GLN A 161 -19.02 13.70 50.83
N ILE A 162 -19.18 12.39 50.77
CA ILE A 162 -18.25 11.43 51.36
C ILE A 162 -17.18 11.10 50.32
N PRO A 163 -15.88 11.39 50.58
CA PRO A 163 -14.79 11.03 49.65
C PRO A 163 -14.61 9.53 49.52
N GLN A 164 -14.29 9.09 48.32
CA GLN A 164 -13.96 7.69 48.01
C GLN A 164 -12.57 7.60 47.40
N ILE A 165 -11.72 6.71 47.91
CA ILE A 165 -10.44 6.34 47.29
C ILE A 165 -10.48 4.87 46.85
N SER A 166 -10.44 4.65 45.54
CA SER A 166 -10.35 3.28 44.99
C SER A 166 -8.87 2.83 44.83
N TYR A 167 -8.64 1.56 45.13
CA TYR A 167 -7.32 0.91 45.02
C TYR A 167 -7.18 0.05 43.77
N ALA A 168 -8.23 -0.10 42.97
CA ALA A 168 -8.17 -1.03 41.81
C ALA A 168 -9.06 -0.65 40.61
N SER A 169 -9.86 0.40 40.68
CA SER A 169 -10.78 0.80 39.62
C SER A 169 -10.08 1.73 38.61
N THR A 170 -9.86 1.22 37.39
CA THR A 170 -9.02 1.87 36.37
C THR A 170 -9.80 2.54 35.22
N SER A 171 -11.14 2.32 35.14
CA SER A 171 -11.95 2.91 34.06
C SER A 171 -11.73 4.41 33.89
N ALA A 172 -11.51 4.88 32.67
CA ALA A 172 -11.32 6.28 32.32
C ALA A 172 -12.53 7.16 32.66
N LYS A 173 -13.73 6.57 32.74
CA LYS A 173 -14.94 7.31 33.14
C LYS A 173 -14.83 7.97 34.51
N LEU A 174 -14.10 7.34 35.46
CA LEU A 174 -13.93 7.84 36.83
C LEU A 174 -13.03 9.08 36.91
N SER A 175 -12.30 9.43 35.88
CA SER A 175 -11.53 10.68 35.78
C SER A 175 -12.40 11.90 35.46
N ASP A 176 -13.67 11.71 35.08
CA ASP A 176 -14.61 12.82 34.84
C ASP A 176 -15.09 13.45 36.17
N LYS A 177 -14.45 14.52 36.58
CA LYS A 177 -14.77 15.24 37.84
C LYS A 177 -16.05 16.07 37.77
N THR A 178 -16.70 16.16 36.63
CA THR A 178 -18.05 16.73 36.56
C THR A 178 -19.09 15.77 37.13
N ARG A 179 -18.79 14.46 37.08
CA ARG A 179 -19.64 13.39 37.58
C ARG A 179 -19.15 12.77 38.89
N TYR A 180 -17.84 12.65 39.07
CA TYR A 180 -17.23 11.93 40.21
C TYR A 180 -16.31 12.86 41.00
N ASP A 181 -16.87 13.98 41.48
CA ASP A 181 -16.18 15.11 42.11
C ASP A 181 -15.62 14.80 43.51
N TYR A 182 -15.93 13.63 44.08
CA TYR A 182 -15.40 13.14 45.38
C TYR A 182 -14.65 11.82 45.24
N PHE A 183 -14.28 11.43 44.03
CA PHE A 183 -13.58 10.19 43.76
C PHE A 183 -12.09 10.41 43.49
N ALA A 184 -11.23 9.63 44.14
CA ALA A 184 -9.83 9.52 43.85
C ALA A 184 -9.42 8.04 43.71
N ARG A 185 -8.24 7.76 43.19
CA ARG A 185 -7.72 6.40 43.05
C ARG A 185 -6.20 6.35 43.12
N THR A 186 -5.67 5.33 43.78
CA THR A 186 -4.22 5.09 43.82
C THR A 186 -3.68 4.37 42.61
N VAL A 187 -4.55 3.83 41.73
CA VAL A 187 -4.23 3.21 40.45
C VAL A 187 -4.42 4.19 39.31
N PRO A 188 -3.65 4.07 38.21
CA PRO A 188 -3.81 4.90 37.02
C PRO A 188 -5.08 4.56 36.24
N PRO A 189 -5.59 5.47 35.42
CA PRO A 189 -6.65 5.20 34.47
C PRO A 189 -6.18 4.34 33.30
N ASP A 190 -7.11 3.58 32.69
CA ASP A 190 -6.85 2.61 31.62
C ASP A 190 -6.22 3.20 30.37
N PHE A 191 -6.34 4.51 30.13
CA PHE A 191 -5.73 5.11 28.94
C PHE A 191 -4.18 5.01 28.95
N TYR A 192 -3.54 5.02 30.12
CA TYR A 192 -2.10 4.76 30.23
C TYR A 192 -1.73 3.33 29.84
N GLN A 193 -2.56 2.38 30.20
CA GLN A 193 -2.41 0.99 29.83
C GLN A 193 -2.63 0.78 28.34
N ALA A 194 -3.68 1.40 27.79
CA ALA A 194 -3.97 1.41 26.37
C ALA A 194 -2.79 1.98 25.55
N LYS A 195 -2.20 3.08 26.03
CA LYS A 195 -1.01 3.67 25.42
C LYS A 195 0.19 2.71 25.46
N ALA A 196 0.45 2.08 26.60
CA ALA A 196 1.53 1.09 26.75
C ALA A 196 1.34 -0.10 25.79
N MET A 197 0.11 -0.62 25.68
CA MET A 197 -0.20 -1.70 24.75
C MET A 197 0.04 -1.29 23.29
N ALA A 198 -0.40 -0.11 22.88
CA ALA A 198 -0.21 0.39 21.53
C ALA A 198 1.29 0.61 21.20
N GLU A 199 2.11 1.01 22.18
CA GLU A 199 3.55 1.13 22.04
C GLU A 199 4.24 -0.25 21.91
N ILE A 200 3.77 -1.25 22.65
CA ILE A 200 4.24 -2.65 22.52
C ILE A 200 3.92 -3.17 21.10
N LEU A 201 2.71 -2.99 20.61
CA LEU A 201 2.34 -3.43 19.26
C LEU A 201 3.20 -2.76 18.19
N ARG A 202 3.48 -1.48 18.35
CA ARG A 202 4.36 -0.73 17.44
C ARG A 202 5.79 -1.26 17.46
N SER A 203 6.33 -1.62 18.62
CA SER A 203 7.71 -2.13 18.76
C SER A 203 7.94 -3.44 17.97
N PHE A 204 6.88 -4.26 17.80
CA PHE A 204 6.89 -5.48 17.01
C PHE A 204 6.34 -5.31 15.58
N ASN A 205 6.00 -4.07 15.19
CA ASN A 205 5.38 -3.78 13.89
C ASN A 205 4.06 -4.55 13.65
N TRP A 206 3.28 -4.75 14.71
CA TRP A 206 1.94 -5.35 14.63
C TRP A 206 0.91 -4.26 14.33
N THR A 207 0.58 -4.10 13.07
CA THR A 207 -0.29 -3.03 12.58
C THR A 207 -1.73 -3.46 12.38
N TYR A 208 -2.04 -4.76 12.52
CA TYR A 208 -3.39 -5.29 12.34
C TYR A 208 -3.72 -6.28 13.44
N VAL A 209 -4.62 -5.89 14.36
CA VAL A 209 -4.91 -6.64 15.60
C VAL A 209 -6.41 -6.73 15.82
N SER A 210 -6.82 -7.78 16.54
CA SER A 210 -8.19 -7.91 17.03
C SER A 210 -8.29 -7.47 18.47
N THR A 211 -9.46 -7.03 18.92
CA THR A 211 -9.70 -6.62 20.30
C THR A 211 -10.81 -7.44 20.94
N VAL A 212 -10.70 -7.74 22.22
CA VAL A 212 -11.75 -8.41 23.01
C VAL A 212 -11.91 -7.72 24.34
N ALA A 213 -13.16 -7.32 24.64
CA ALA A 213 -13.55 -6.66 25.89
C ALA A 213 -14.42 -7.54 26.76
N SER A 214 -14.25 -7.49 28.09
CA SER A 214 -15.31 -7.91 29.02
C SER A 214 -16.47 -6.91 28.95
N GLU A 215 -17.71 -7.43 28.95
CA GLU A 215 -18.90 -6.59 29.05
C GLU A 215 -18.88 -5.73 30.32
N GLY A 216 -19.14 -4.45 30.18
CA GLY A 216 -19.17 -3.44 31.24
C GLY A 216 -18.05 -2.42 31.15
N ASP A 217 -18.11 -1.45 32.12
CA ASP A 217 -17.30 -0.22 32.05
C ASP A 217 -15.79 -0.41 31.95
N TYR A 218 -15.23 -1.43 32.58
CA TYR A 218 -13.79 -1.68 32.50
C TYR A 218 -13.35 -2.12 31.09
N GLY A 219 -13.97 -3.18 30.57
CA GLY A 219 -13.52 -3.74 29.28
C GLY A 219 -13.82 -2.79 28.12
N GLU A 220 -15.03 -2.19 28.11
CA GLU A 220 -15.46 -1.32 27.02
C GLU A 220 -14.67 -0.02 26.98
N THR A 221 -14.49 0.66 28.10
CA THR A 221 -13.70 1.91 28.11
C THR A 221 -12.21 1.67 27.88
N GLY A 222 -11.69 0.51 28.32
CA GLY A 222 -10.30 0.13 28.04
C GLY A 222 -10.06 -0.06 26.55
N ILE A 223 -10.95 -0.76 25.85
CA ILE A 223 -10.85 -0.95 24.39
C ILE A 223 -11.08 0.37 23.65
N GLU A 224 -12.05 1.22 24.07
CA GLU A 224 -12.23 2.56 23.46
C GLU A 224 -10.96 3.40 23.56
N ALA A 225 -10.31 3.41 24.73
CA ALA A 225 -9.03 4.10 24.93
C ALA A 225 -7.92 3.50 24.03
N PHE A 226 -7.88 2.17 23.94
CA PHE A 226 -6.91 1.48 23.07
C PHE A 226 -7.15 1.81 21.58
N GLU A 227 -8.40 1.82 21.11
CA GLU A 227 -8.73 2.16 19.72
C GLU A 227 -8.31 3.59 19.35
N GLN A 228 -8.44 4.55 20.32
CA GLN A 228 -7.96 5.91 20.10
C GLN A 228 -6.43 5.96 19.94
N GLU A 229 -5.69 5.28 20.83
CA GLU A 229 -4.23 5.19 20.78
C GLU A 229 -3.73 4.43 19.54
N ALA A 230 -4.44 3.36 19.15
CA ALA A 230 -4.16 2.58 17.95
C ALA A 230 -4.27 3.42 16.67
N ARG A 231 -5.34 4.22 16.55
CA ARG A 231 -5.54 5.12 15.40
C ARG A 231 -4.41 6.14 15.26
N MET A 232 -3.95 6.73 16.38
CA MET A 232 -2.84 7.69 16.37
C MET A 232 -1.51 7.07 15.94
N ARG A 233 -1.38 5.74 16.07
CA ARG A 233 -0.16 4.98 15.71
C ARG A 233 -0.28 4.14 14.45
N ASN A 234 -1.34 4.33 13.66
CA ASN A 234 -1.63 3.57 12.44
C ASN A 234 -1.75 2.05 12.69
N ILE A 235 -2.36 1.67 13.80
CA ILE A 235 -2.72 0.29 14.11
C ILE A 235 -4.21 0.12 13.82
N CYS A 236 -4.55 -0.85 12.98
CA CYS A 236 -5.93 -1.14 12.59
C CYS A 236 -6.52 -2.28 13.39
N ILE A 237 -7.80 -2.15 13.68
CA ILE A 237 -8.58 -3.16 14.38
C ILE A 237 -9.30 -4.06 13.37
N ALA A 238 -8.93 -5.33 13.34
CA ALA A 238 -9.50 -6.33 12.43
C ALA A 238 -10.93 -6.69 12.80
N THR A 239 -11.18 -6.89 14.10
CA THR A 239 -12.50 -7.10 14.69
C THR A 239 -12.46 -6.70 16.17
N SER A 240 -13.59 -6.22 16.68
CA SER A 240 -13.74 -5.81 18.08
C SER A 240 -14.91 -6.60 18.67
N GLU A 241 -14.61 -7.52 19.58
CA GLU A 241 -15.57 -8.45 20.15
C GLU A 241 -15.78 -8.20 21.65
N LYS A 242 -16.98 -8.56 22.12
CA LYS A 242 -17.31 -8.47 23.55
C LYS A 242 -17.69 -9.84 24.10
N VAL A 243 -17.23 -10.11 25.31
CA VAL A 243 -17.60 -11.31 26.07
C VAL A 243 -18.53 -10.96 27.22
N GLY A 244 -19.69 -11.61 27.23
CA GLY A 244 -20.71 -11.41 28.26
C GLY A 244 -21.12 -12.72 28.90
N ARG A 245 -21.75 -12.65 30.11
CA ARG A 245 -22.09 -13.80 30.94
C ARG A 245 -23.38 -14.55 30.55
N SER A 246 -24.14 -14.04 29.60
CA SER A 246 -25.38 -14.70 29.17
C SER A 246 -25.08 -15.85 28.22
N ASN A 247 -25.18 -17.12 28.69
CA ASN A 247 -24.81 -18.36 27.99
C ASN A 247 -23.30 -18.57 27.74
N ALA A 248 -22.51 -18.44 28.79
CA ALA A 248 -21.06 -18.25 28.80
C ALA A 248 -20.24 -19.11 27.82
N LYS A 249 -20.37 -20.46 27.81
CA LYS A 249 -19.46 -21.31 27.00
C LYS A 249 -19.62 -21.12 25.49
N LYS A 250 -20.83 -20.94 24.99
CA LYS A 250 -21.09 -20.71 23.55
C LYS A 250 -20.67 -19.30 23.10
N SER A 251 -20.71 -18.34 24.03
CA SER A 251 -20.29 -16.96 23.74
C SER A 251 -18.79 -16.85 23.50
N TYR A 252 -17.93 -17.42 24.36
CA TYR A 252 -16.46 -17.39 24.21
C TYR A 252 -15.98 -18.11 22.94
N GLU A 253 -16.57 -19.27 22.62
CA GLU A 253 -16.25 -19.97 21.37
C GLU A 253 -16.68 -19.21 20.14
N ALA A 254 -17.80 -18.46 20.19
CA ALA A 254 -18.26 -17.62 19.10
C ALA A 254 -17.25 -16.48 18.85
N VAL A 255 -16.75 -15.84 19.92
CA VAL A 255 -15.71 -14.81 19.82
C VAL A 255 -14.45 -15.37 19.18
N ILE A 256 -13.94 -16.52 19.63
CA ILE A 256 -12.76 -17.14 18.98
C ILE A 256 -13.03 -17.43 17.49
N ARG A 257 -14.21 -17.88 17.11
CA ARG A 257 -14.57 -18.10 15.70
C ARG A 257 -14.60 -16.80 14.89
N GLN A 258 -15.01 -15.69 15.49
CA GLN A 258 -14.96 -14.37 14.85
C GLN A 258 -13.52 -13.91 14.65
N LEU A 259 -12.65 -14.08 15.67
CA LEU A 259 -11.22 -13.79 15.54
C LEU A 259 -10.58 -14.59 14.39
N LEU A 260 -10.95 -15.86 14.23
CA LEU A 260 -10.44 -16.73 13.17
C LEU A 260 -10.85 -16.32 11.75
N GLN A 261 -11.91 -15.51 11.60
CA GLN A 261 -12.29 -14.96 10.29
C GLN A 261 -11.28 -13.95 9.75
N LYS A 262 -10.38 -13.46 10.63
CA LYS A 262 -9.32 -12.51 10.28
C LYS A 262 -7.94 -13.16 10.50
N PRO A 263 -7.51 -14.09 9.65
CA PRO A 263 -6.31 -14.92 9.86
C PRO A 263 -5.00 -14.11 9.93
N ASN A 264 -4.98 -12.92 9.34
CA ASN A 264 -3.83 -12.02 9.35
C ASN A 264 -3.71 -11.22 10.66
N ALA A 265 -4.79 -11.09 11.45
CA ALA A 265 -4.78 -10.49 12.77
C ALA A 265 -4.44 -11.56 13.82
N ARG A 266 -3.17 -11.92 13.92
CA ARG A 266 -2.69 -12.97 14.83
C ARG A 266 -2.54 -12.51 16.27
N VAL A 267 -2.55 -11.21 16.50
CA VAL A 267 -2.47 -10.60 17.83
C VAL A 267 -3.86 -10.16 18.26
N ALA A 268 -4.24 -10.54 19.47
CA ALA A 268 -5.49 -10.13 20.10
C ALA A 268 -5.20 -9.31 21.37
N VAL A 269 -5.72 -8.09 21.41
CA VAL A 269 -5.62 -7.18 22.56
C VAL A 269 -6.81 -7.39 23.47
N LEU A 270 -6.54 -7.64 24.73
CA LEU A 270 -7.53 -8.07 25.70
C LEU A 270 -7.68 -7.06 26.85
N PHE A 271 -8.87 -6.52 27.02
CA PHE A 271 -9.30 -5.83 28.24
C PHE A 271 -10.35 -6.68 28.95
N LEU A 272 -9.88 -7.74 29.60
CA LEU A 272 -10.73 -8.76 30.19
C LEU A 272 -10.54 -8.82 31.70
N ARG A 273 -11.62 -9.15 32.39
CA ARG A 273 -11.53 -9.61 33.79
C ARG A 273 -10.90 -10.98 33.82
N SER A 274 -10.28 -11.33 34.95
CA SER A 274 -9.57 -12.60 35.11
C SER A 274 -10.40 -13.83 34.77
N ASP A 275 -11.68 -13.85 35.17
CA ASP A 275 -12.60 -14.96 34.86
C ASP A 275 -12.88 -15.09 33.38
N ASP A 276 -13.12 -13.95 32.73
CA ASP A 276 -13.39 -13.90 31.29
C ASP A 276 -12.13 -14.30 30.48
N ALA A 277 -10.94 -13.88 30.92
CA ALA A 277 -9.66 -14.26 30.31
C ALA A 277 -9.42 -15.77 30.39
N ARG A 278 -9.64 -16.38 31.57
CA ARG A 278 -9.52 -17.82 31.77
C ARG A 278 -10.45 -18.61 30.85
N GLU A 279 -11.74 -18.22 30.77
CA GLU A 279 -12.72 -18.90 29.93
C GLU A 279 -12.45 -18.70 28.44
N LEU A 280 -11.94 -17.53 28.03
CA LEU A 280 -11.53 -17.27 26.64
C LEU A 280 -10.35 -18.18 26.22
N LEU A 281 -9.32 -18.30 27.09
CA LEU A 281 -8.21 -19.22 26.87
C LEU A 281 -8.67 -20.68 26.77
N ALA A 282 -9.56 -21.09 27.66
CA ALA A 282 -10.16 -22.42 27.61
C ALA A 282 -10.97 -22.66 26.33
N ALA A 283 -11.66 -21.64 25.81
CA ALA A 283 -12.38 -21.73 24.55
C ALA A 283 -11.40 -21.84 23.36
N ALA A 284 -10.32 -21.07 23.37
CA ALA A 284 -9.25 -21.15 22.36
C ALA A 284 -8.57 -22.53 22.35
N ALA A 285 -8.29 -23.09 23.54
CA ALA A 285 -7.74 -24.44 23.69
C ALA A 285 -8.70 -25.51 23.10
N ARG A 286 -9.99 -25.45 23.40
CA ARG A 286 -11.00 -26.38 22.83
C ARG A 286 -11.07 -26.33 21.30
N LEU A 287 -10.84 -25.18 20.71
CA LEU A 287 -10.84 -24.97 19.26
C LEU A 287 -9.45 -25.19 18.61
N ASN A 288 -8.45 -25.58 19.43
CA ASN A 288 -7.06 -25.83 19.02
C ASN A 288 -6.48 -24.65 18.19
N THR A 289 -6.67 -23.45 18.71
CA THR A 289 -6.21 -22.20 18.07
C THR A 289 -5.19 -21.48 18.93
N SER A 290 -4.23 -20.82 18.31
CA SER A 290 -3.23 -20.03 19.00
C SER A 290 -3.21 -18.60 18.46
N PHE A 291 -3.34 -17.65 19.38
CA PHE A 291 -3.16 -16.22 19.14
C PHE A 291 -2.02 -15.72 20.03
N ILE A 292 -1.42 -14.61 19.66
CA ILE A 292 -0.59 -13.85 20.59
C ILE A 292 -1.50 -12.90 21.35
N TRP A 293 -1.55 -13.10 22.65
CA TRP A 293 -2.41 -12.32 23.53
C TRP A 293 -1.62 -11.12 24.06
N VAL A 294 -2.15 -9.92 23.91
CA VAL A 294 -1.65 -8.71 24.59
C VAL A 294 -2.71 -8.31 25.59
N ALA A 295 -2.46 -8.59 26.86
CA ALA A 295 -3.50 -8.52 27.87
C ALA A 295 -3.29 -7.41 28.90
N SER A 296 -4.42 -6.87 29.38
CA SER A 296 -4.47 -5.85 30.42
C SER A 296 -4.16 -6.39 31.82
N ASP A 297 -4.08 -5.50 32.80
CA ASP A 297 -3.86 -5.82 34.21
C ASP A 297 -4.95 -6.71 34.84
N GLY A 298 -6.06 -6.86 34.14
CA GLY A 298 -7.08 -7.84 34.49
C GLY A 298 -6.59 -9.30 34.38
N TRP A 299 -5.62 -9.54 33.50
CA TRP A 299 -4.87 -10.79 33.44
C TRP A 299 -3.56 -10.69 34.27
N GLY A 300 -2.72 -9.69 34.01
CA GLY A 300 -1.46 -9.48 34.71
C GLY A 300 -0.55 -10.72 34.66
N ALA A 301 0.09 -11.03 35.79
CA ALA A 301 0.93 -12.20 35.96
C ALA A 301 0.26 -13.30 36.81
N GLN A 302 -1.07 -13.50 36.68
CA GLN A 302 -1.84 -14.39 37.52
C GLN A 302 -1.78 -15.84 36.99
N GLU A 303 -1.20 -16.77 37.78
CA GLU A 303 -1.15 -18.20 37.47
C GLU A 303 -2.54 -18.83 37.36
N SER A 304 -3.52 -18.37 38.15
CA SER A 304 -4.90 -18.86 38.16
C SER A 304 -5.63 -18.74 36.81
N ILE A 305 -5.21 -17.80 35.95
CA ILE A 305 -5.80 -17.57 34.64
C ILE A 305 -5.33 -18.58 33.59
N VAL A 306 -4.04 -18.89 33.62
CA VAL A 306 -3.38 -19.74 32.62
C VAL A 306 -3.43 -21.23 33.00
N LYS A 307 -3.72 -21.54 34.25
CA LYS A 307 -3.75 -22.93 34.78
C LYS A 307 -4.68 -23.83 33.95
N GLY A 308 -4.10 -24.89 33.37
CA GLY A 308 -4.80 -25.81 32.47
C GLY A 308 -4.91 -25.37 31.00
N ASN A 309 -4.40 -24.17 30.66
CA ASN A 309 -4.39 -23.64 29.31
C ASN A 309 -3.02 -23.02 28.92
N GLU A 310 -1.94 -23.55 29.56
CA GLU A 310 -0.58 -22.97 29.47
C GLU A 310 -0.09 -22.88 28.02
N VAL A 311 -0.35 -23.92 27.22
CA VAL A 311 0.03 -23.97 25.79
C VAL A 311 -0.66 -22.87 24.96
N THR A 312 -1.91 -22.55 25.28
CA THR A 312 -2.70 -21.54 24.57
C THR A 312 -2.29 -20.11 24.97
N ALA A 313 -1.76 -19.96 26.17
CA ALA A 313 -1.27 -18.70 26.70
C ALA A 313 0.20 -18.44 26.33
N GLU A 314 0.93 -19.42 25.78
CA GLU A 314 2.34 -19.29 25.42
C GLU A 314 2.56 -18.13 24.43
N GLY A 315 3.52 -17.25 24.74
CA GLY A 315 3.80 -16.05 23.95
C GLY A 315 2.93 -14.83 24.30
N ALA A 316 2.05 -14.96 25.31
CA ALA A 316 1.27 -13.81 25.76
C ALA A 316 2.18 -12.72 26.36
N ILE A 317 1.85 -11.46 26.05
CA ILE A 317 2.44 -10.27 26.67
C ILE A 317 1.37 -9.67 27.58
N THR A 318 1.64 -9.58 28.87
CA THR A 318 0.68 -9.05 29.83
C THR A 318 1.23 -7.85 30.56
N LEU A 319 0.35 -6.90 30.85
CA LEU A 319 0.67 -5.73 31.62
C LEU A 319 0.16 -5.93 33.05
N GLU A 320 0.95 -5.49 34.01
CA GLU A 320 0.57 -5.47 35.41
C GLU A 320 0.97 -4.13 36.01
N LEU A 321 0.16 -3.61 36.93
CA LEU A 321 0.52 -2.41 37.67
C LEU A 321 1.81 -2.63 38.44
N ALA A 322 2.77 -1.71 38.28
CA ALA A 322 4.04 -1.79 38.99
C ALA A 322 3.79 -1.63 40.50
N ALA A 323 3.93 -2.72 41.22
CA ALA A 323 3.74 -2.81 42.64
C ALA A 323 4.91 -3.56 43.33
N ASN A 324 5.36 -3.03 44.43
CA ASN A 324 6.37 -3.72 45.27
C ASN A 324 5.66 -4.61 46.30
N PRO A 325 6.06 -5.89 46.45
CA PRO A 325 5.49 -6.73 47.45
C PRO A 325 5.84 -6.24 48.87
N ILE A 326 4.84 -6.16 49.76
CA ILE A 326 5.03 -5.72 51.12
C ILE A 326 5.40 -6.92 52.00
N SER A 327 6.69 -7.15 52.28
CA SER A 327 7.15 -8.30 53.04
C SER A 327 6.59 -8.35 54.47
N GLU A 328 6.27 -7.21 55.09
CA GLU A 328 5.66 -7.15 56.37
C GLU A 328 4.21 -7.62 56.39
N PHE A 329 3.45 -7.24 55.34
CA PHE A 329 2.10 -7.74 55.15
C PHE A 329 2.09 -9.26 54.92
N ASN A 330 3.01 -9.77 54.07
CA ASN A 330 3.09 -11.21 53.82
C ASN A 330 3.32 -11.99 55.11
N ARG A 331 4.22 -11.49 55.98
CA ARG A 331 4.51 -12.07 57.28
C ARG A 331 3.29 -12.00 58.21
N TYR A 332 2.60 -10.87 58.24
CA TYR A 332 1.34 -10.69 58.94
C TYR A 332 0.28 -11.68 58.46
N PHE A 333 0.00 -11.74 57.18
CA PHE A 333 -1.05 -12.58 56.61
C PHE A 333 -0.79 -14.08 56.90
N LEU A 334 0.47 -14.54 56.74
CA LEU A 334 0.88 -15.91 57.05
C LEU A 334 0.79 -16.26 58.56
N SER A 335 0.78 -15.26 59.44
CA SER A 335 0.60 -15.47 60.89
C SER A 335 -0.86 -15.55 61.30
N LEU A 336 -1.80 -15.23 60.42
CA LEU A 336 -3.22 -15.32 60.74
C LEU A 336 -3.70 -16.77 60.87
N ASN A 337 -4.59 -16.96 61.84
CA ASN A 337 -5.23 -18.23 62.13
C ASN A 337 -6.72 -18.06 62.32
N PRO A 338 -7.61 -18.88 61.78
CA PRO A 338 -9.07 -18.77 61.94
C PRO A 338 -9.56 -18.76 63.39
N VAL A 339 -8.79 -19.38 64.29
CA VAL A 339 -9.11 -19.39 65.73
C VAL A 339 -8.74 -18.07 66.40
N LYS A 340 -7.75 -17.31 65.90
CA LYS A 340 -7.28 -16.04 66.50
C LYS A 340 -7.81 -14.81 65.78
N ASN A 341 -8.20 -14.92 64.51
CA ASN A 341 -8.69 -13.83 63.72
C ASN A 341 -10.23 -13.69 63.85
N HIS A 342 -10.65 -13.32 65.05
CA HIS A 342 -12.10 -13.09 65.33
C HIS A 342 -12.69 -11.84 64.66
N ARG A 343 -11.86 -10.88 64.30
CA ARG A 343 -12.30 -9.61 63.75
C ARG A 343 -12.76 -9.72 62.29
N ASN A 344 -12.35 -10.75 61.59
CA ASN A 344 -12.76 -11.01 60.16
C ASN A 344 -13.73 -12.23 60.11
N PRO A 345 -15.05 -12.00 60.00
CA PRO A 345 -16.06 -13.08 60.01
C PRO A 345 -15.98 -13.98 58.82
N TRP A 346 -15.39 -13.55 57.69
CA TRP A 346 -15.24 -14.35 56.50
C TRP A 346 -13.95 -15.16 56.46
N TYR A 347 -13.01 -14.93 57.40
CA TYR A 347 -11.72 -15.63 57.40
C TYR A 347 -11.88 -17.12 57.71
N LYS A 348 -12.89 -17.50 58.50
CA LYS A 348 -13.23 -18.91 58.75
C LYS A 348 -13.71 -19.63 57.49
N GLU A 349 -14.63 -19.02 56.77
CA GLU A 349 -15.16 -19.56 55.51
C GLU A 349 -14.06 -19.67 54.43
N PHE A 350 -13.19 -18.67 54.29
CA PHE A 350 -12.00 -18.72 53.47
C PHE A 350 -11.11 -19.90 53.82
N TRP A 351 -10.85 -20.16 55.07
CA TRP A 351 -9.99 -21.23 55.52
C TRP A 351 -10.58 -22.60 55.18
N GLU A 352 -11.88 -22.80 55.49
CA GLU A 352 -12.60 -24.03 55.20
C GLU A 352 -12.64 -24.32 53.68
N GLN A 353 -12.82 -23.31 52.87
CA GLN A 353 -12.82 -23.44 51.41
C GLN A 353 -11.42 -23.79 50.85
N ARG A 354 -10.37 -23.14 51.35
CA ARG A 354 -8.99 -23.35 50.87
C ARG A 354 -8.47 -24.71 51.23
N PHE A 355 -8.67 -25.15 52.47
CA PHE A 355 -8.11 -26.40 52.99
C PHE A 355 -9.09 -27.58 52.96
N GLN A 356 -10.30 -27.36 52.48
CA GLN A 356 -11.35 -28.39 52.39
C GLN A 356 -11.54 -29.15 53.71
N CYS A 357 -11.46 -28.46 54.86
CA CYS A 357 -11.52 -29.02 56.23
C CYS A 357 -12.56 -28.24 57.04
N SER A 358 -13.20 -28.93 58.02
CA SER A 358 -13.95 -28.26 59.09
C SER A 358 -13.00 -27.83 60.22
N LEU A 359 -13.35 -26.75 60.93
CA LEU A 359 -12.55 -26.21 62.03
C LEU A 359 -12.27 -27.26 63.11
N GLY A 360 -10.97 -27.56 63.33
CA GLY A 360 -10.48 -28.51 64.31
C GLY A 360 -9.12 -29.10 64.00
N SER A 361 -8.61 -28.88 62.78
CA SER A 361 -7.28 -29.34 62.39
C SER A 361 -6.22 -28.23 62.61
N ASP A 362 -5.13 -28.57 63.27
CA ASP A 362 -3.93 -27.71 63.42
C ASP A 362 -3.20 -27.49 62.08
N LEU A 363 -3.83 -26.85 61.14
CA LEU A 363 -3.25 -26.48 59.89
C LEU A 363 -2.69 -25.06 59.94
N SER A 364 -1.46 -24.87 59.52
CA SER A 364 -0.84 -23.56 59.32
C SER A 364 -0.68 -23.29 57.84
N MET A 365 -0.81 -22.05 57.42
CA MET A 365 -0.59 -21.65 56.03
C MET A 365 0.90 -21.82 55.70
N ASP A 366 1.22 -22.64 54.69
CA ASP A 366 2.59 -22.85 54.26
C ASP A 366 3.04 -21.74 53.33
N LYS A 367 4.30 -21.27 53.53
CA LYS A 367 4.94 -20.26 52.70
C LYS A 367 5.03 -20.66 51.22
N SER A 368 5.10 -21.97 50.94
CA SER A 368 5.21 -22.47 49.57
C SER A 368 3.94 -22.39 48.76
N SER A 369 2.78 -22.22 49.41
CA SER A 369 1.45 -22.16 48.77
C SER A 369 0.80 -20.77 48.81
N PHE A 370 1.47 -19.77 49.37
CA PHE A 370 0.98 -18.40 49.45
C PHE A 370 1.53 -17.53 48.31
N GLU A 371 0.63 -17.00 47.52
CA GLU A 371 0.92 -16.01 46.50
C GLU A 371 0.36 -14.66 46.96
N PRO A 372 1.22 -13.63 47.17
CA PRO A 372 0.75 -12.29 47.51
C PRO A 372 0.06 -11.62 46.32
N GLU A 373 -1.10 -11.08 46.55
CA GLU A 373 -1.86 -10.35 45.52
C GLU A 373 -1.17 -9.03 45.15
N SER A 374 -1.03 -8.73 43.88
CA SER A 374 -0.24 -7.60 43.38
C SER A 374 -0.77 -6.20 43.78
N LYS A 375 -2.08 -6.06 44.02
CA LYS A 375 -2.69 -4.76 44.35
C LYS A 375 -2.70 -4.45 45.86
N ILE A 376 -2.10 -5.25 46.70
CA ILE A 376 -2.00 -5.02 48.15
C ILE A 376 -1.37 -3.65 48.46
N MET A 377 -0.30 -3.30 47.75
CA MET A 377 0.35 -2.00 47.91
C MET A 377 -0.59 -0.83 47.67
N PHE A 378 -1.48 -0.93 46.64
CA PHE A 378 -2.43 0.14 46.31
C PHE A 378 -3.53 0.27 47.37
N VAL A 379 -3.95 -0.81 48.06
CA VAL A 379 -4.87 -0.79 49.19
C VAL A 379 -4.21 -0.07 50.35
N VAL A 380 -2.99 -0.45 50.72
CA VAL A 380 -2.23 0.18 51.83
C VAL A 380 -2.02 1.67 51.50
N ASN A 381 -1.61 2.00 50.26
CA ASN A 381 -1.43 3.39 49.82
C ASN A 381 -2.73 4.20 49.91
N ALA A 382 -3.90 3.60 49.61
CA ALA A 382 -5.19 4.28 49.71
C ALA A 382 -5.56 4.63 51.15
N VAL A 383 -5.30 3.69 52.08
CA VAL A 383 -5.49 3.91 53.52
C VAL A 383 -4.55 5.00 54.08
N TYR A 384 -3.24 4.90 53.69
CA TYR A 384 -2.25 5.90 54.08
C TYR A 384 -2.52 7.27 53.45
N ALA A 385 -2.96 7.33 52.20
CA ALA A 385 -3.36 8.62 51.55
C ALA A 385 -4.48 9.29 52.33
N MET A 386 -5.46 8.50 52.76
CA MET A 386 -6.54 9.02 53.60
C MET A 386 -6.02 9.48 54.96
N ALA A 387 -5.17 8.68 55.61
CA ALA A 387 -4.57 9.04 56.92
C ALA A 387 -3.73 10.33 56.84
N HIS A 388 -2.91 10.49 55.79
CA HIS A 388 -2.14 11.71 55.57
C HIS A 388 -3.06 12.92 55.29
N ALA A 389 -4.14 12.74 54.50
CA ALA A 389 -5.14 13.82 54.28
C ALA A 389 -5.80 14.25 55.59
N LEU A 390 -6.23 13.28 56.43
CA LEU A 390 -6.82 13.55 57.74
C LEU A 390 -5.80 14.17 58.69
N HIS A 391 -4.54 13.73 58.71
CA HIS A 391 -3.46 14.33 59.48
C HIS A 391 -3.21 15.78 59.08
N ASN A 392 -3.11 16.07 57.77
CA ASN A 392 -2.95 17.44 57.28
C ASN A 392 -4.15 18.33 57.65
N MET A 393 -5.37 17.77 57.60
CA MET A 393 -6.55 18.44 58.04
C MET A 393 -6.56 18.72 59.55
N GLN A 394 -6.16 17.74 60.38
CA GLN A 394 -5.98 17.88 61.85
C GLN A 394 -4.97 18.99 62.14
N ARG A 395 -3.83 19.03 61.53
CA ARG A 395 -2.82 20.07 61.69
C ARG A 395 -3.30 21.46 61.33
N SER A 396 -4.17 21.56 60.32
CA SER A 396 -4.69 22.87 59.87
C SER A 396 -5.86 23.36 60.67
N LEU A 397 -6.70 22.48 61.25
CA LEU A 397 -7.93 22.85 61.95
C LEU A 397 -7.78 22.81 63.47
N CYS A 398 -6.95 21.90 64.04
CA CYS A 398 -6.81 21.67 65.46
C CYS A 398 -5.49 22.23 65.99
N PHE A 399 -5.35 23.56 66.07
CA PHE A 399 -4.17 24.23 66.61
C PHE A 399 -3.96 23.86 68.06
N ASN A 400 -2.74 23.40 68.41
CA ASN A 400 -2.28 23.06 69.77
C ASN A 400 -2.95 21.89 70.49
N THR A 401 -3.71 21.03 69.79
CA THR A 401 -4.24 19.81 70.41
C THR A 401 -3.81 18.57 69.63
N THR A 402 -3.42 17.51 70.36
CA THR A 402 -3.15 16.21 69.77
C THR A 402 -4.39 15.32 69.69
N LYS A 403 -5.56 15.85 70.08
CA LYS A 403 -6.86 15.14 70.04
C LYS A 403 -7.75 15.73 68.96
N LEU A 404 -8.79 15.01 68.62
CA LEU A 404 -9.82 15.45 67.64
C LEU A 404 -10.53 16.71 68.22
N CYS A 405 -10.49 17.82 67.48
CA CYS A 405 -11.21 19.05 67.84
C CYS A 405 -12.63 19.07 67.29
N ASP A 406 -13.51 19.88 67.85
CA ASP A 406 -14.91 19.91 67.47
C ASP A 406 -15.10 20.32 65.97
N SER A 407 -14.20 21.13 65.41
CA SER A 407 -14.19 21.50 64.02
C SER A 407 -13.89 20.33 63.09
N MET A 408 -13.31 19.26 63.63
CA MET A 408 -12.97 18.04 62.86
C MET A 408 -13.98 16.91 63.13
N LYS A 409 -14.77 16.98 64.21
CA LYS A 409 -15.87 16.04 64.46
C LYS A 409 -17.00 16.18 63.43
N ALA A 410 -17.29 17.40 62.98
CA ALA A 410 -18.21 17.69 61.89
C ALA A 410 -17.44 17.76 60.56
N LEU A 411 -17.03 16.62 60.04
CA LEU A 411 -16.13 16.49 58.90
C LEU A 411 -16.79 17.06 57.62
N ASP A 412 -16.20 18.11 57.01
CA ASP A 412 -16.59 18.62 55.69
C ASP A 412 -15.86 17.79 54.62
N GLY A 413 -16.58 16.85 54.02
CA GLY A 413 -16.03 15.97 52.97
C GLY A 413 -15.55 16.70 51.74
N ARG A 414 -16.14 17.85 51.39
CA ARG A 414 -15.71 18.68 50.27
C ARG A 414 -14.31 19.23 50.49
N ARG A 415 -14.12 19.80 51.70
CA ARG A 415 -12.83 20.33 52.10
C ARG A 415 -11.78 19.24 52.27
N LEU A 416 -12.16 18.09 52.83
CA LEU A 416 -11.27 16.91 52.92
C LEU A 416 -10.81 16.47 51.54
N TYR A 417 -11.70 16.40 50.58
CA TYR A 417 -11.35 15.95 49.22
C TYR A 417 -10.45 16.95 48.48
N ARG A 418 -10.91 18.22 48.35
CA ARG A 418 -10.24 19.22 47.51
C ARG A 418 -8.94 19.75 48.08
N ASP A 419 -8.95 20.06 49.40
CA ASP A 419 -7.83 20.76 50.01
C ASP A 419 -6.77 19.80 50.54
N TYR A 420 -7.17 18.56 50.88
CA TYR A 420 -6.26 17.62 51.53
C TYR A 420 -5.99 16.35 50.71
N ILE A 421 -7.01 15.63 50.24
CA ILE A 421 -6.78 14.35 49.49
C ILE A 421 -6.03 14.60 48.17
N LEU A 422 -6.48 15.56 47.34
CA LEU A 422 -5.82 15.84 46.07
C LEU A 422 -4.39 16.38 46.23
N ASN A 423 -4.04 16.96 47.34
CA ASN A 423 -2.73 17.53 47.63
C ASN A 423 -1.83 16.60 48.46
N VAL A 424 -2.22 15.35 48.62
CA VAL A 424 -1.40 14.34 49.32
C VAL A 424 -0.16 14.02 48.49
N SER A 425 1.01 14.05 49.15
CA SER A 425 2.26 13.55 48.60
C SER A 425 3.10 12.93 49.71
N PHE A 426 3.36 11.64 49.63
CA PHE A 426 4.15 10.91 50.61
C PHE A 426 4.90 9.75 49.96
N THR A 427 5.96 9.30 50.58
CA THR A 427 6.66 8.08 50.15
C THR A 427 5.84 6.87 50.57
N ALA A 428 5.59 5.94 49.61
CA ALA A 428 4.83 4.72 49.88
C ALA A 428 5.41 3.96 51.08
N PRO A 429 4.59 3.62 52.06
CA PRO A 429 5.07 2.88 53.25
C PRO A 429 5.59 1.51 52.83
N PHE A 430 6.54 1.00 53.53
CA PHE A 430 7.14 -0.34 53.29
C PHE A 430 7.86 -0.49 51.95
N SER A 431 8.21 0.61 51.26
CA SER A 431 9.01 0.55 50.02
C SER A 431 10.41 0.00 50.31
N PRO A 432 10.98 -0.89 49.47
CA PRO A 432 12.37 -1.33 49.60
C PRO A 432 13.34 -0.14 49.50
N PRO A 433 14.46 -0.17 50.26
CA PRO A 433 15.53 0.83 50.16
C PRO A 433 16.03 0.92 48.70
N GLY A 434 16.03 2.12 48.11
CA GLY A 434 16.42 2.36 46.73
C GLY A 434 15.33 2.26 45.67
N SER A 435 14.09 1.89 46.07
CA SER A 435 12.90 1.84 45.21
C SER A 435 11.74 2.66 45.82
N GLU A 436 12.06 3.86 46.30
CA GLU A 436 11.09 4.71 46.97
C GLU A 436 10.07 5.25 45.94
N THR A 437 8.81 4.83 46.08
CA THR A 437 7.70 5.29 45.23
C THR A 437 6.95 6.41 45.93
N VAL A 438 6.84 7.56 45.30
CA VAL A 438 6.04 8.67 45.80
C VAL A 438 4.57 8.46 45.40
N VAL A 439 3.68 8.45 46.40
CA VAL A 439 2.22 8.42 46.17
C VAL A 439 1.72 9.84 46.11
N LYS A 440 1.14 10.19 44.99
CA LYS A 440 0.48 11.49 44.76
C LYS A 440 -0.68 11.32 43.80
N PHE A 441 -1.60 12.21 43.82
CA PHE A 441 -2.70 12.30 42.86
C PHE A 441 -2.44 13.41 41.86
N ASP A 442 -2.94 13.25 40.63
CA ASP A 442 -3.00 14.32 39.67
C ASP A 442 -4.20 15.26 39.93
N SER A 443 -4.37 16.28 39.08
CA SER A 443 -5.49 17.22 39.16
C SER A 443 -6.88 16.57 39.00
N GLN A 444 -6.88 15.34 38.44
CA GLN A 444 -8.08 14.52 38.27
C GLN A 444 -8.25 13.48 39.39
N GLY A 445 -7.44 13.52 40.44
CA GLY A 445 -7.45 12.53 41.51
C GLY A 445 -7.01 11.14 41.11
N ASP A 446 -6.24 11.02 40.01
CA ASP A 446 -5.76 9.76 39.48
C ASP A 446 -4.33 9.46 39.91
N GLY A 447 -4.02 8.19 40.14
CA GLY A 447 -2.68 7.73 40.42
C GLY A 447 -1.77 7.74 39.19
N MET A 448 -0.44 7.75 39.42
CA MET A 448 0.56 7.76 38.35
C MET A 448 0.61 6.43 37.62
N GLY A 449 0.71 6.46 36.27
CA GLY A 449 0.80 5.27 35.41
C GLY A 449 2.19 4.67 35.41
N ARG A 450 2.32 3.44 35.97
CA ARG A 450 3.51 2.60 35.86
C ARG A 450 3.08 1.14 35.73
N TYR A 451 3.61 0.47 34.71
CA TYR A 451 3.29 -0.94 34.43
C TYR A 451 4.55 -1.76 34.22
N ASN A 452 4.56 -2.94 34.79
CA ASN A 452 5.51 -3.99 34.48
C ASN A 452 4.95 -4.80 33.30
N ILE A 453 5.82 -5.22 32.41
CA ILE A 453 5.47 -6.01 31.22
C ILE A 453 6.06 -7.40 31.39
N PHE A 454 5.21 -8.41 31.30
CA PHE A 454 5.57 -9.81 31.39
C PHE A 454 5.35 -10.54 30.09
N SER A 455 6.22 -11.50 29.81
CA SER A 455 6.00 -12.50 28.75
C SER A 455 5.75 -13.86 29.40
N TYR A 456 4.64 -14.50 29.03
CA TYR A 456 4.35 -15.87 29.46
C TYR A 456 5.00 -16.84 28.50
N GLN A 457 6.01 -17.55 28.94
CA GLN A 457 6.86 -18.36 28.07
C GLN A 457 7.30 -19.66 28.72
N ARG A 458 7.69 -20.61 27.88
CA ARG A 458 8.20 -21.89 28.32
C ARG A 458 9.65 -21.75 28.80
N SER A 459 9.92 -22.21 30.03
CA SER A 459 11.25 -22.31 30.60
C SER A 459 11.52 -23.77 31.04
N GLY A 460 12.21 -24.53 30.18
CA GLY A 460 12.37 -25.99 30.37
C GLY A 460 11.04 -26.72 30.26
N ASP A 461 10.63 -27.43 31.34
CA ASP A 461 9.35 -28.17 31.39
C ASP A 461 8.20 -27.38 32.02
N ARG A 462 8.42 -26.11 32.38
CA ARG A 462 7.41 -25.27 33.02
C ARG A 462 7.15 -24.00 32.22
N TYR A 463 5.98 -23.46 32.39
CA TYR A 463 5.62 -22.14 31.88
C TYR A 463 5.73 -21.12 33.00
N VAL A 464 6.30 -19.95 32.72
CA VAL A 464 6.54 -18.90 33.73
C VAL A 464 6.31 -17.52 33.13
N TYR A 465 5.91 -16.58 33.96
CA TYR A 465 5.92 -15.16 33.63
C TYR A 465 7.33 -14.60 33.79
N VAL A 466 7.90 -14.06 32.72
CA VAL A 466 9.22 -13.43 32.73
C VAL A 466 9.03 -11.92 32.58
N PRO A 467 9.57 -11.08 33.49
CA PRO A 467 9.53 -9.64 33.31
C PRO A 467 10.44 -9.26 32.15
N VAL A 468 9.86 -8.62 31.14
CA VAL A 468 10.52 -8.26 29.87
C VAL A 468 10.62 -6.76 29.64
N GLY A 469 10.00 -5.97 30.50
CA GLY A 469 10.07 -4.51 30.39
C GLY A 469 9.22 -3.78 31.40
N GLU A 470 9.26 -2.47 31.31
CA GLU A 470 8.42 -1.56 32.06
C GLU A 470 7.91 -0.40 31.20
N TRP A 471 6.81 0.17 31.63
CA TRP A 471 6.25 1.36 31.02
C TRP A 471 5.94 2.39 32.13
N ALA A 472 6.51 3.59 32.02
CA ALA A 472 6.20 4.69 32.93
C ALA A 472 5.72 5.93 32.18
N GLU A 473 6.52 6.56 31.40
CA GLU A 473 6.18 7.63 30.45
C GLU A 473 6.47 7.20 29.01
N SER A 474 7.40 6.27 28.88
CA SER A 474 7.82 5.63 27.64
C SER A 474 8.02 4.13 27.88
N LEU A 475 7.96 3.37 26.79
CA LEU A 475 8.19 1.93 26.81
C LEU A 475 9.69 1.62 26.90
N ILE A 476 10.06 0.79 27.87
CA ILE A 476 11.37 0.14 27.96
C ILE A 476 11.14 -1.35 27.85
N LEU A 477 11.51 -1.95 26.73
CA LEU A 477 11.25 -3.36 26.44
C LEU A 477 12.55 -4.06 26.07
N SER A 478 12.85 -5.16 26.77
CA SER A 478 13.98 -6.06 26.48
C SER A 478 13.50 -7.22 25.60
N SER A 479 13.47 -6.98 24.29
CA SER A 479 12.97 -7.97 23.31
C SER A 479 13.75 -9.28 23.33
N ASP A 480 15.03 -9.27 23.74
CA ASP A 480 15.91 -10.43 23.79
C ASP A 480 15.50 -11.46 24.86
N LEU A 481 14.72 -11.03 25.84
CA LEU A 481 14.19 -11.90 26.91
C LEU A 481 12.92 -12.62 26.50
N ILE A 482 12.27 -12.18 25.42
CA ILE A 482 11.00 -12.76 24.96
C ILE A 482 11.27 -13.97 24.09
N ARG A 483 10.75 -15.12 24.50
CA ARG A 483 10.79 -16.35 23.71
C ARG A 483 9.45 -16.60 23.08
N TRP A 484 9.44 -16.55 21.76
CA TRP A 484 8.23 -16.77 20.98
C TRP A 484 7.98 -18.26 20.72
N PRO A 485 6.72 -18.69 20.59
CA PRO A 485 6.42 -20.03 20.08
C PRO A 485 7.11 -20.23 18.72
N ARG A 486 7.89 -21.30 18.56
CA ARG A 486 8.68 -21.61 17.36
C ARG A 486 9.86 -20.65 17.08
N ASP A 487 10.35 -19.91 18.06
CA ASP A 487 11.50 -18.98 17.98
C ASP A 487 11.39 -17.92 16.85
N VAL A 488 10.19 -17.59 16.39
CA VAL A 488 9.93 -16.58 15.36
C VAL A 488 8.93 -15.55 15.89
N VAL A 489 9.28 -14.27 15.75
CA VAL A 489 8.33 -13.18 16.06
C VAL A 489 7.13 -13.30 15.13
N PRO A 490 5.91 -13.51 15.63
CA PRO A 490 4.74 -13.61 14.76
C PRO A 490 4.44 -12.27 14.08
N THR A 491 4.08 -12.32 12.81
CA THR A 491 3.61 -11.16 12.06
C THR A 491 2.11 -10.97 12.28
N SER A 492 1.66 -9.73 12.48
CA SER A 492 0.25 -9.36 12.58
C SER A 492 0.03 -8.09 11.75
N GLN A 493 -0.06 -8.29 10.44
CA GLN A 493 -0.24 -7.23 9.43
C GLN A 493 -1.35 -7.66 8.48
N CYS A 494 -2.15 -6.71 8.01
CA CYS A 494 -3.30 -7.03 7.14
C CYS A 494 -2.87 -7.55 5.79
N SER A 495 -1.83 -6.97 5.22
CA SER A 495 -1.30 -7.30 3.90
C SER A 495 0.20 -7.46 3.96
N ASP A 496 0.72 -8.38 3.16
CA ASP A 496 2.16 -8.54 3.00
C ASP A 496 2.78 -7.33 2.29
N PRO A 497 4.07 -7.04 2.53
CA PRO A 497 4.76 -5.99 1.79
C PRO A 497 4.79 -6.31 0.30
N CYS A 498 4.49 -5.32 -0.54
CA CYS A 498 4.52 -5.48 -1.98
C CYS A 498 5.94 -5.68 -2.52
N GLU A 499 6.06 -6.39 -3.65
CA GLU A 499 7.30 -6.54 -4.39
C GLU A 499 7.73 -5.20 -5.03
N ARG A 500 8.98 -5.14 -5.53
CA ARG A 500 9.56 -3.89 -6.04
C ARG A 500 8.81 -3.24 -7.20
N ASN A 501 8.05 -4.03 -7.95
CA ASN A 501 7.28 -3.60 -9.12
C ASN A 501 5.79 -3.48 -8.86
N GLU A 502 5.37 -3.47 -7.60
CA GLU A 502 3.97 -3.46 -7.22
C GLU A 502 3.60 -2.23 -6.42
N MET A 503 2.51 -1.60 -6.80
CA MET A 503 1.90 -0.51 -6.03
C MET A 503 0.89 -1.05 -5.02
N LYS A 504 0.79 -0.36 -3.88
CA LYS A 504 -0.21 -0.62 -2.84
C LYS A 504 -1.54 0.01 -3.22
N LYS A 505 -2.53 -0.79 -3.55
CA LYS A 505 -3.90 -0.33 -3.74
C LYS A 505 -4.70 -0.54 -2.46
N MET A 506 -5.01 0.55 -1.76
CA MET A 506 -5.75 0.49 -0.49
C MET A 506 -7.15 -0.10 -0.70
N GLN A 507 -7.57 -0.96 0.24
CA GLN A 507 -8.92 -1.51 0.24
C GLN A 507 -9.92 -0.47 0.78
N ALA A 508 -11.07 -0.36 0.13
CA ALA A 508 -12.10 0.58 0.55
C ALA A 508 -12.61 0.24 1.97
N GLY A 509 -12.49 1.20 2.89
CA GLY A 509 -12.92 1.07 4.28
C GLY A 509 -11.86 0.56 5.26
N GLU A 510 -10.72 0.02 4.82
CA GLU A 510 -9.65 -0.47 5.68
C GLU A 510 -8.30 0.13 5.26
N TYR A 511 -7.87 1.19 5.95
CA TYR A 511 -6.63 1.94 5.61
C TYR A 511 -5.32 1.21 5.93
N CYS A 512 -5.37 0.04 6.60
CA CYS A 512 -4.19 -0.81 6.84
C CYS A 512 -4.08 -1.99 5.89
N CYS A 513 -5.06 -2.18 5.00
CA CYS A 513 -5.12 -3.32 4.10
C CYS A 513 -4.95 -2.83 2.67
N TRP A 514 -4.04 -3.43 1.94
CA TRP A 514 -3.79 -3.14 0.54
C TRP A 514 -3.70 -4.43 -0.27
N ILE A 515 -3.92 -4.29 -1.55
CA ILE A 515 -3.65 -5.32 -2.55
C ILE A 515 -2.47 -4.84 -3.36
N CYS A 516 -1.47 -5.67 -3.54
CA CYS A 516 -0.34 -5.40 -4.39
C CYS A 516 -0.77 -5.59 -5.85
N THR A 517 -0.58 -4.56 -6.67
CA THR A 517 -0.90 -4.58 -8.09
C THR A 517 0.37 -4.23 -8.85
N ALA A 518 0.82 -5.14 -9.71
CA ALA A 518 2.01 -4.92 -10.51
C ALA A 518 1.83 -3.72 -11.45
N CYS A 519 2.86 -2.88 -11.55
CA CYS A 519 2.92 -1.82 -12.54
C CYS A 519 3.02 -2.41 -13.95
N GLU A 520 2.49 -1.70 -14.95
CA GLU A 520 2.65 -2.09 -16.34
C GLU A 520 4.12 -2.06 -16.76
N PRO A 521 4.56 -2.87 -17.75
CA PRO A 521 5.97 -2.95 -18.14
C PRO A 521 6.62 -1.62 -18.55
N HIS A 522 5.82 -0.62 -18.87
CA HIS A 522 6.27 0.72 -19.27
C HIS A 522 6.13 1.78 -18.17
N GLU A 523 5.79 1.36 -16.95
CA GLU A 523 5.60 2.21 -15.80
C GLU A 523 6.69 1.96 -14.75
N TYR A 524 7.01 2.98 -13.99
CA TYR A 524 7.86 2.90 -12.82
C TYR A 524 7.09 3.28 -11.56
N LEU A 525 7.53 2.83 -10.41
CA LEU A 525 6.92 3.13 -9.13
C LEU A 525 7.35 4.52 -8.67
N ALA A 526 6.48 5.50 -8.82
CA ALA A 526 6.74 6.89 -8.41
C ALA A 526 6.70 7.05 -6.89
N ASP A 527 5.75 6.37 -6.24
CA ASP A 527 5.61 6.22 -4.79
C ASP A 527 4.95 4.87 -4.49
N GLU A 528 4.81 4.50 -3.22
CA GLU A 528 4.25 3.21 -2.81
C GLU A 528 2.79 2.96 -3.30
N PHE A 529 2.09 3.98 -3.77
CA PHE A 529 0.68 3.94 -4.14
C PHE A 529 0.44 4.19 -5.63
N THR A 530 1.43 4.69 -6.37
CA THR A 530 1.23 5.11 -7.76
C THR A 530 2.31 4.62 -8.70
N CYS A 531 1.88 3.98 -9.80
CA CYS A 531 2.71 3.72 -10.96
C CYS A 531 2.60 4.90 -11.91
N SER A 532 3.71 5.42 -12.40
CA SER A 532 3.77 6.49 -13.38
C SER A 532 4.33 5.99 -14.72
N PRO A 533 3.64 6.22 -15.84
CA PRO A 533 4.13 5.80 -17.14
C PRO A 533 5.34 6.62 -17.57
N CYS A 534 6.37 5.95 -18.09
CA CYS A 534 7.50 6.61 -18.73
C CYS A 534 7.05 7.38 -19.98
N ALA A 535 7.69 8.51 -20.24
CA ALA A 535 7.42 9.31 -21.42
C ALA A 535 7.69 8.51 -22.72
N PRO A 536 7.03 8.84 -23.82
CA PRO A 536 7.28 8.16 -25.09
C PRO A 536 8.76 8.23 -25.47
N GLY A 537 9.39 7.07 -25.62
CA GLY A 537 10.83 6.95 -25.90
C GLY A 537 11.71 6.70 -24.68
N GLN A 538 11.10 6.56 -23.52
CA GLN A 538 11.77 6.16 -22.28
C GLN A 538 11.26 4.82 -21.80
N TRP A 539 12.08 4.14 -21.01
CA TRP A 539 11.79 2.85 -20.40
C TRP A 539 12.22 2.84 -18.94
N PRO A 540 11.50 2.12 -18.06
CA PRO A 540 11.88 2.03 -16.67
C PRO A 540 13.29 1.45 -16.49
N THR A 541 14.03 1.96 -15.50
CA THR A 541 15.30 1.36 -15.05
C THR A 541 15.07 0.02 -14.39
N ASP A 542 16.11 -0.80 -14.27
CA ASP A 542 16.02 -2.11 -13.57
C ASP A 542 15.57 -1.97 -12.11
N ASP A 543 15.83 -0.81 -11.50
CA ASP A 543 15.39 -0.47 -10.15
C ASP A 543 13.93 -0.01 -10.07
N LEU A 544 13.28 0.21 -11.22
CA LEU A 544 11.90 0.69 -11.36
C LEU A 544 11.59 2.01 -10.62
N THR A 545 12.62 2.81 -10.38
CA THR A 545 12.49 4.10 -9.67
C THR A 545 12.49 5.31 -10.61
N SER A 546 12.94 5.13 -11.84
CA SER A 546 13.08 6.21 -12.84
C SER A 546 12.98 5.66 -14.26
N CYS A 547 12.95 6.57 -15.23
CA CYS A 547 12.97 6.22 -16.65
C CYS A 547 14.29 6.63 -17.28
N TYR A 548 14.80 5.81 -18.20
CA TYR A 548 15.96 6.14 -19.03
C TYR A 548 15.57 6.23 -20.50
N ASP A 549 16.31 7.03 -21.27
CA ASP A 549 16.07 7.17 -22.72
C ASP A 549 16.49 5.90 -23.45
N LEU A 550 15.55 5.36 -24.24
CA LEU A 550 15.82 4.20 -25.10
C LEU A 550 16.78 4.58 -26.22
N PRO A 551 17.68 3.68 -26.64
CA PRO A 551 18.56 3.88 -27.78
C PRO A 551 17.72 4.07 -29.07
N GLU A 552 18.18 5.01 -29.92
CA GLU A 552 17.54 5.29 -31.20
C GLU A 552 17.80 4.16 -32.18
N ASP A 553 16.73 3.56 -32.71
CA ASP A 553 16.78 2.51 -33.74
C ASP A 553 16.68 3.15 -35.13
N TYR A 554 17.65 2.84 -35.99
CA TYR A 554 17.70 3.21 -37.41
C TYR A 554 18.46 2.14 -38.18
N ILE A 555 18.29 2.10 -39.52
CA ILE A 555 18.99 1.10 -40.35
C ILE A 555 20.50 1.38 -40.32
N MET A 556 21.28 0.47 -39.80
CA MET A 556 22.74 0.51 -39.87
C MET A 556 23.26 -0.02 -41.18
N TRP A 557 24.49 0.38 -41.54
CA TRP A 557 25.10 -0.07 -42.82
C TRP A 557 25.34 -1.57 -42.90
N GLU A 558 25.46 -2.22 -41.73
CA GLU A 558 25.69 -3.65 -41.55
C GLU A 558 24.40 -4.48 -41.52
N ASP A 559 23.25 -3.84 -41.47
CA ASP A 559 21.96 -4.52 -41.44
C ASP A 559 21.69 -5.23 -42.76
N ALA A 560 21.08 -6.41 -42.68
CA ALA A 560 20.65 -7.17 -43.88
C ALA A 560 19.72 -6.34 -44.78
N TRP A 561 18.94 -5.43 -44.20
CA TRP A 561 18.05 -4.51 -44.91
C TRP A 561 18.79 -3.38 -45.67
N ALA A 562 20.03 -3.09 -45.32
CA ALA A 562 20.88 -2.11 -45.97
C ALA A 562 21.76 -2.75 -47.07
N ILE A 563 22.30 -3.95 -46.81
CA ILE A 563 23.25 -4.62 -47.70
C ILE A 563 22.69 -4.83 -49.11
N GLY A 564 21.43 -5.30 -49.23
CA GLY A 564 20.78 -5.51 -50.51
C GLY A 564 20.72 -4.25 -51.39
N PRO A 565 20.07 -3.14 -50.91
CA PRO A 565 20.06 -1.88 -51.64
C PRO A 565 21.44 -1.30 -51.94
N ILE A 566 22.41 -1.39 -51.01
CA ILE A 566 23.76 -0.90 -51.24
C ILE A 566 24.46 -1.67 -52.39
N THR A 567 24.36 -2.98 -52.40
CA THR A 567 24.96 -3.80 -53.48
C THR A 567 24.35 -3.44 -54.86
N ILE A 568 22.99 -3.28 -54.91
CA ILE A 568 22.30 -2.86 -56.11
C ILE A 568 22.80 -1.47 -56.55
N ALA A 569 22.90 -0.50 -55.67
CA ALA A 569 23.37 0.84 -55.96
C ALA A 569 24.84 0.87 -56.44
N CYS A 570 25.72 0.09 -55.78
CA CYS A 570 27.13 -0.05 -56.18
C CYS A 570 27.28 -0.63 -57.59
N VAL A 571 26.53 -1.69 -57.90
CA VAL A 571 26.49 -2.23 -59.29
C VAL A 571 26.00 -1.19 -60.27
N GLY A 572 24.97 -0.40 -59.91
CA GLY A 572 24.45 0.70 -60.68
C GLY A 572 25.49 1.81 -60.95
N PHE A 573 26.23 2.19 -59.89
CA PHE A 573 27.36 3.15 -60.05
C PHE A 573 28.42 2.63 -61.01
N MET A 574 28.85 1.37 -60.85
CA MET A 574 29.84 0.73 -61.75
C MET A 574 29.39 0.71 -63.18
N CYS A 575 28.14 0.27 -63.40
CA CYS A 575 27.54 0.24 -64.75
C CYS A 575 27.42 1.65 -65.36
N THR A 576 26.97 2.62 -64.58
CA THR A 576 26.85 4.03 -65.04
C THR A 576 28.24 4.63 -65.36
N GLY A 577 29.21 4.42 -64.49
CA GLY A 577 30.60 4.85 -64.70
C GLY A 577 31.21 4.25 -65.98
N LEU A 578 30.96 2.95 -66.24
CA LEU A 578 31.39 2.29 -67.49
C LEU A 578 30.72 2.94 -68.70
N VAL A 579 29.41 3.14 -68.66
CA VAL A 579 28.69 3.82 -69.79
C VAL A 579 29.22 5.23 -69.98
N PHE A 580 29.46 5.97 -68.89
CA PHE A 580 29.99 7.33 -68.97
C PHE A 580 31.39 7.37 -69.60
N TRP A 581 32.30 6.43 -69.21
CA TRP A 581 33.63 6.25 -69.73
C TRP A 581 33.60 5.92 -71.24
N VAL A 582 32.73 4.96 -71.68
CA VAL A 582 32.53 4.63 -73.08
C VAL A 582 32.12 5.82 -73.92
N PHE A 583 31.14 6.63 -73.39
CA PHE A 583 30.64 7.80 -74.08
C PHE A 583 31.68 8.92 -74.16
N ILE A 584 32.53 9.15 -73.19
CA ILE A 584 33.64 10.09 -73.24
C ILE A 584 34.68 9.63 -74.22
N ARG A 585 35.09 8.33 -74.13
CA ARG A 585 36.11 7.80 -75.01
C ARG A 585 35.72 7.83 -76.51
N HIS A 586 34.44 7.63 -76.79
CA HIS A 586 33.93 7.59 -78.16
C HIS A 586 33.04 8.84 -78.46
N ASN A 587 33.31 9.98 -77.84
CA ASN A 587 32.53 11.21 -77.90
C ASN A 587 32.31 11.80 -79.31
N ASN A 588 33.31 11.55 -80.19
CA ASN A 588 33.28 12.10 -81.55
C ASN A 588 32.59 11.22 -82.62
N THR A 589 32.13 10.02 -82.17
CA THR A 589 31.47 9.08 -83.07
C THR A 589 30.09 9.58 -83.55
N PRO A 590 29.69 9.19 -84.80
CA PRO A 590 28.39 9.64 -85.33
C PRO A 590 27.19 9.27 -84.48
N LEU A 591 27.23 8.06 -83.88
CA LEU A 591 26.12 7.57 -83.00
C LEU A 591 25.95 8.44 -81.74
N VAL A 592 27.05 8.79 -81.08
CA VAL A 592 26.98 9.63 -79.87
C VAL A 592 26.52 11.05 -80.18
N LYS A 593 26.99 11.63 -81.30
CA LYS A 593 26.53 12.97 -81.79
C LYS A 593 25.03 12.94 -82.18
N ALA A 594 24.57 11.90 -82.85
CA ALA A 594 23.17 11.72 -83.27
C ALA A 594 22.23 11.54 -82.06
N SER A 595 22.69 10.91 -81.00
CA SER A 595 21.95 10.72 -79.77
C SER A 595 21.77 11.98 -78.94
N GLY A 596 22.36 13.13 -79.31
CA GLY A 596 22.33 14.34 -78.52
C GLY A 596 23.22 14.20 -77.25
N ARG A 597 24.51 14.29 -77.53
CA ARG A 597 25.61 14.07 -76.58
C ARG A 597 25.38 14.76 -75.22
N GLU A 598 25.04 16.01 -75.21
CA GLU A 598 24.84 16.88 -74.02
C GLU A 598 23.72 16.33 -73.14
N LEU A 599 22.56 16.00 -73.74
CA LEU A 599 21.42 15.42 -73.04
C LEU A 599 21.69 13.98 -72.49
N CYS A 600 22.59 13.20 -73.12
CA CYS A 600 23.02 11.93 -72.61
C CYS A 600 23.84 12.09 -71.35
N TYR A 601 24.72 13.08 -71.27
CA TYR A 601 25.49 13.33 -70.04
C TYR A 601 24.62 13.82 -68.93
N ILE A 602 23.65 14.70 -69.18
CA ILE A 602 22.65 15.14 -68.19
C ILE A 602 21.85 13.91 -67.71
N LEU A 603 21.42 13.03 -68.65
CA LEU A 603 20.67 11.84 -68.24
C LEU A 603 21.51 10.87 -67.38
N LEU A 604 22.79 10.65 -67.76
CA LEU A 604 23.69 9.82 -66.93
C LEU A 604 23.98 10.42 -65.58
N SER A 605 24.10 11.74 -65.46
CA SER A 605 24.23 12.42 -64.14
C SER A 605 23.00 12.24 -63.26
N GLY A 606 21.79 12.29 -63.84
CA GLY A 606 20.56 12.00 -63.13
C GLY A 606 20.46 10.57 -62.60
N VAL A 607 20.88 9.60 -63.46
CA VAL A 607 20.97 8.17 -63.04
C VAL A 607 22.00 7.95 -61.95
N PHE A 608 23.17 8.61 -62.04
CA PHE A 608 24.20 8.59 -60.99
C PHE A 608 23.66 9.15 -59.68
N MET A 609 22.97 10.29 -59.74
CA MET A 609 22.29 10.88 -58.55
C MET A 609 21.25 9.94 -57.96
N SER A 610 20.48 9.19 -58.78
CA SER A 610 19.46 8.26 -58.27
C SER A 610 20.10 7.11 -57.43
N TYR A 611 21.26 6.58 -57.81
CA TYR A 611 21.98 5.61 -56.99
C TYR A 611 22.57 6.26 -55.72
N ALA A 612 23.06 7.47 -55.79
CA ALA A 612 23.55 8.21 -54.62
C ALA A 612 22.46 8.40 -53.56
N MET A 613 21.18 8.50 -53.98
CA MET A 613 20.06 8.60 -53.07
C MET A 613 19.92 7.38 -52.12
N THR A 614 20.26 6.16 -52.56
CA THR A 614 20.25 4.97 -51.72
C THR A 614 21.13 5.11 -50.50
N PHE A 615 22.34 5.67 -50.65
CA PHE A 615 23.24 5.92 -49.52
C PHE A 615 22.71 6.99 -48.59
N LEU A 616 22.07 8.06 -49.12
CA LEU A 616 21.41 9.07 -48.33
C LEU A 616 20.22 8.53 -47.55
N PHE A 617 19.44 7.59 -48.09
CA PHE A 617 18.31 6.97 -47.39
C PHE A 617 18.73 6.03 -46.30
N LEU A 618 19.92 5.43 -46.37
CA LEU A 618 20.47 4.52 -45.38
C LEU A 618 21.32 5.26 -44.30
N ALA A 619 21.78 6.48 -44.59
CA ALA A 619 22.56 7.26 -43.61
C ALA A 619 21.75 7.60 -42.39
N LYS A 620 22.36 7.70 -41.18
CA LYS A 620 21.69 8.13 -39.95
C LYS A 620 20.89 9.41 -40.16
N PRO A 621 19.59 9.45 -39.84
CA PRO A 621 18.79 10.66 -39.96
C PRO A 621 19.39 11.79 -39.14
N SER A 622 19.67 12.90 -39.80
CA SER A 622 20.09 14.18 -39.24
C SER A 622 19.39 15.31 -39.99
N PRO A 623 19.26 16.51 -39.48
CA PRO A 623 18.60 17.62 -40.20
C PRO A 623 19.17 17.85 -41.58
N ALA A 624 20.51 17.77 -41.74
CA ALA A 624 21.21 17.94 -43.02
C ALA A 624 20.91 16.77 -43.98
N ILE A 625 20.96 15.50 -43.47
CA ILE A 625 20.63 14.31 -44.27
C ILE A 625 19.15 14.35 -44.70
N CYS A 626 18.25 14.78 -43.84
CA CYS A 626 16.84 14.90 -44.18
C CYS A 626 16.58 15.99 -45.23
N ALA A 627 17.32 17.10 -45.19
CA ALA A 627 17.28 18.10 -46.25
C ALA A 627 17.79 17.54 -47.58
N LEU A 628 18.94 16.86 -47.58
CA LEU A 628 19.53 16.22 -48.76
C LEU A 628 18.63 15.13 -49.38
N ARG A 629 17.94 14.33 -48.53
CA ARG A 629 16.94 13.35 -49.03
C ARG A 629 15.81 14.02 -49.78
N ARG A 630 15.25 15.12 -49.26
CA ARG A 630 14.19 15.89 -49.89
C ARG A 630 14.64 16.52 -51.21
N LEU A 631 15.83 17.20 -51.19
CA LEU A 631 16.40 17.81 -52.37
C LEU A 631 16.75 16.79 -53.44
N GLY A 632 17.40 15.72 -53.08
CA GLY A 632 17.98 14.76 -54.00
C GLY A 632 16.96 13.90 -54.72
N LEU A 633 15.91 13.42 -54.02
CA LEU A 633 14.96 12.46 -54.60
C LEU A 633 14.24 13.04 -55.84
N GLY A 634 13.50 14.14 -55.69
CA GLY A 634 12.78 14.76 -56.82
C GLY A 634 13.75 15.30 -57.85
N THR A 635 14.88 15.92 -57.44
CA THR A 635 15.86 16.46 -58.40
C THR A 635 16.51 15.37 -59.28
N SER A 636 16.83 14.18 -58.74
CA SER A 636 17.41 13.06 -59.49
C SER A 636 16.47 12.61 -60.60
N PHE A 637 15.17 12.49 -60.30
CA PHE A 637 14.17 12.11 -61.29
C PHE A 637 13.86 13.24 -62.29
N ALA A 638 13.79 14.49 -61.81
CA ALA A 638 13.59 15.63 -62.69
C ALA A 638 14.71 15.78 -63.71
N VAL A 639 15.99 15.53 -63.34
CA VAL A 639 17.13 15.49 -64.27
C VAL A 639 16.95 14.39 -65.35
N CYS A 640 16.57 13.17 -64.92
CA CYS A 640 16.37 12.07 -65.83
C CYS A 640 15.21 12.35 -66.83
N TYR A 641 14.03 12.67 -66.25
CA TYR A 641 12.82 12.81 -67.09
C TYR A 641 12.81 14.08 -67.94
N SER A 642 13.42 15.17 -67.45
CA SER A 642 13.60 16.38 -68.26
C SER A 642 14.49 16.16 -69.46
N ALA A 643 15.60 15.41 -69.30
CA ALA A 643 16.45 15.05 -70.41
C ALA A 643 15.74 14.13 -71.43
N LEU A 644 14.94 13.14 -70.94
CA LEU A 644 14.15 12.25 -71.77
C LEU A 644 13.01 13.01 -72.50
N LEU A 645 12.32 13.87 -71.81
CA LEU A 645 11.25 14.72 -72.38
C LEU A 645 11.80 15.65 -73.48
N THR A 646 12.97 16.27 -73.20
CA THR A 646 13.61 17.15 -74.17
C THR A 646 14.04 16.38 -75.41
N LYS A 647 14.56 15.12 -75.26
CA LYS A 647 14.90 14.27 -76.37
C LYS A 647 13.67 13.89 -77.22
N THR A 648 12.57 13.44 -76.57
CA THR A 648 11.31 13.08 -77.26
C THR A 648 10.68 14.26 -77.95
N ASN A 649 10.68 15.43 -77.33
CA ASN A 649 10.19 16.66 -77.93
C ASN A 649 11.02 17.10 -79.18
N ARG A 650 12.34 16.97 -79.09
CA ARG A 650 13.24 17.18 -80.22
C ARG A 650 12.86 16.28 -81.40
N ILE A 651 12.69 14.96 -81.16
CA ILE A 651 12.27 14.03 -82.18
C ILE A 651 10.90 14.39 -82.74
N ALA A 652 9.93 14.71 -81.92
CA ALA A 652 8.59 15.06 -82.34
C ALA A 652 8.59 16.33 -83.21
N ARG A 653 9.40 17.34 -82.86
CA ARG A 653 9.51 18.59 -83.69
C ARG A 653 10.16 18.38 -85.03
N ILE A 654 11.18 17.51 -85.13
CA ILE A 654 11.83 17.16 -86.40
C ILE A 654 10.80 16.49 -87.31
N PHE A 655 9.99 15.56 -86.83
CA PHE A 655 9.03 14.81 -87.66
C PHE A 655 7.74 15.54 -87.98
N ASN A 656 7.24 16.44 -87.10
CA ASN A 656 6.10 17.26 -87.40
C ASN A 656 6.45 18.27 -88.52
N GLY A 657 7.65 18.87 -88.49
CA GLY A 657 8.11 19.78 -89.57
C GLY A 657 8.25 19.11 -90.94
N VAL A 658 8.39 17.78 -91.02
CA VAL A 658 8.44 17.00 -92.28
C VAL A 658 7.03 16.68 -92.76
N LYS A 659 5.99 16.62 -91.96
CA LYS A 659 4.60 16.30 -92.36
C LYS A 659 3.86 17.46 -92.99
N ASP A 660 4.19 18.67 -92.63
CA ASP A 660 3.41 19.86 -93.06
C ASP A 660 3.82 20.43 -94.37
N GLY A 661 4.59 19.73 -95.22
CA GLY A 661 4.82 20.00 -96.60
C GLY A 661 5.28 21.43 -97.04
N ALA A 662 5.47 22.28 -96.05
CA ALA A 662 5.90 23.69 -96.33
C ALA A 662 7.44 23.73 -96.36
N GLY A 663 7.97 24.17 -97.42
CA GLY A 663 9.41 24.24 -97.71
C GLY A 663 10.23 24.79 -96.58
N ALA A 664 11.29 24.04 -96.26
CA ALA A 664 12.54 24.41 -95.59
C ALA A 664 12.51 25.46 -94.45
N VAL A 665 11.48 25.49 -93.58
CA VAL A 665 11.60 26.23 -92.34
C VAL A 665 12.23 25.33 -91.30
N ARG A 666 13.52 25.60 -90.98
CA ARG A 666 14.17 24.90 -89.87
C ARG A 666 13.35 25.06 -88.59
N PRO A 667 12.85 23.95 -87.98
CA PRO A 667 12.09 24.09 -86.74
C PRO A 667 12.94 24.80 -85.65
N ARG A 668 12.29 25.80 -84.96
CA ARG A 668 12.92 26.57 -83.90
C ARG A 668 13.33 25.63 -82.72
N PHE A 669 14.44 25.95 -82.03
CA PHE A 669 14.93 25.25 -80.79
C PHE A 669 15.41 23.83 -80.98
N ILE A 670 16.07 23.46 -82.11
CA ILE A 670 16.70 22.11 -82.32
C ILE A 670 18.18 22.12 -82.01
N SER A 671 18.78 23.30 -81.88
CA SER A 671 20.23 23.41 -81.57
C SER A 671 20.59 22.76 -80.23
N PRO A 672 21.77 22.14 -80.04
CA PRO A 672 22.21 21.50 -78.80
C PRO A 672 22.08 22.46 -77.61
N SER A 673 22.50 23.71 -77.75
CA SER A 673 22.43 24.70 -76.66
C SER A 673 20.97 25.03 -76.29
N SER A 674 20.05 25.13 -77.23
CA SER A 674 18.63 25.33 -76.90
C SER A 674 17.98 24.14 -76.20
N GLN A 675 18.42 22.92 -76.56
CA GLN A 675 17.93 21.70 -75.88
C GLN A 675 18.43 21.61 -74.43
N VAL A 676 19.70 21.96 -74.20
CA VAL A 676 20.25 22.03 -72.85
C VAL A 676 19.52 23.09 -72.04
N PHE A 677 19.28 24.27 -72.61
CA PHE A 677 18.54 25.36 -71.94
C PHE A 677 17.12 24.89 -71.53
N ILE A 678 16.38 24.26 -72.44
CA ILE A 678 15.02 23.73 -72.11
C ILE A 678 15.10 22.67 -71.00
N CYS A 679 16.11 21.75 -71.08
CA CYS A 679 16.30 20.74 -70.07
C CYS A 679 16.61 21.36 -68.70
N LEU A 680 17.50 22.34 -68.58
CA LEU A 680 17.86 23.04 -67.38
C LEU A 680 16.67 23.88 -66.83
N SER A 681 15.86 24.49 -67.72
CA SER A 681 14.64 25.20 -67.29
C SER A 681 13.62 24.25 -66.64
N LEU A 682 13.46 23.00 -67.18
CA LEU A 682 12.59 22.02 -66.53
C LEU A 682 13.15 21.52 -65.20
N ILE A 683 14.43 21.37 -65.06
CA ILE A 683 15.09 20.98 -63.81
C ILE A 683 14.96 22.09 -62.81
N SER A 684 15.11 23.38 -63.22
CA SER A 684 15.01 24.54 -62.30
C SER A 684 13.63 24.65 -61.64
N VAL A 685 12.55 24.26 -62.36
CA VAL A 685 11.20 24.20 -61.75
C VAL A 685 11.18 23.28 -60.55
N GLN A 686 11.70 22.07 -60.64
CA GLN A 686 11.78 21.14 -59.52
C GLN A 686 12.63 21.71 -58.38
N LEU A 687 13.79 22.28 -58.67
CA LEU A 687 14.65 22.86 -57.65
C LEU A 687 13.95 24.01 -56.91
N VAL A 688 13.23 24.86 -57.57
CA VAL A 688 12.44 25.92 -56.93
C VAL A 688 11.33 25.33 -56.05
N MET A 689 10.59 24.33 -56.54
CA MET A 689 9.54 23.66 -55.78
C MET A 689 10.08 23.00 -54.48
N VAL A 690 11.19 22.27 -54.58
CA VAL A 690 11.82 21.64 -53.43
C VAL A 690 12.40 22.68 -52.47
N SER A 691 12.99 23.79 -53.00
CA SER A 691 13.48 24.88 -52.13
C SER A 691 12.34 25.54 -51.38
N VAL A 692 11.21 25.84 -52.00
CA VAL A 692 10.01 26.34 -51.32
C VAL A 692 9.52 25.35 -50.25
N TRP A 693 9.51 24.04 -50.57
CA TRP A 693 9.13 23.02 -49.61
C TRP A 693 10.06 22.97 -48.40
N LEU A 694 11.37 23.10 -48.59
CA LEU A 694 12.36 23.13 -47.49
C LEU A 694 12.21 24.34 -46.60
N LEU A 695 11.73 25.48 -47.16
CA LEU A 695 11.44 26.71 -46.40
C LEU A 695 10.12 26.59 -45.60
N LEU A 696 9.10 25.96 -46.16
CA LEU A 696 7.80 25.77 -45.51
C LEU A 696 7.82 24.70 -44.43
N GLU A 697 8.51 23.58 -44.65
CA GLU A 697 8.72 22.52 -43.68
C GLU A 697 10.20 22.42 -43.39
N VAL A 698 10.65 22.97 -42.25
CA VAL A 698 12.07 22.88 -41.84
C VAL A 698 12.50 21.41 -41.67
N PRO A 699 13.59 21.01 -42.31
CA PRO A 699 14.08 19.64 -42.18
C PRO A 699 14.56 19.36 -40.78
N GLY A 700 14.04 18.31 -40.17
CA GLY A 700 14.38 17.88 -38.81
C GLY A 700 14.27 16.37 -38.67
N THR A 701 14.60 15.89 -37.47
CA THR A 701 14.41 14.49 -37.08
C THR A 701 13.26 14.39 -36.09
N ARG A 702 12.54 13.29 -36.13
CA ARG A 702 11.46 12.95 -35.19
C ARG A 702 11.70 11.57 -34.62
N ARG A 703 11.62 11.45 -33.29
CA ARG A 703 11.56 10.17 -32.59
C ARG A 703 10.13 9.65 -32.68
N PHE A 704 9.96 8.44 -33.13
CA PHE A 704 8.68 7.79 -33.31
C PHE A 704 8.66 6.48 -32.54
N THR A 705 7.70 6.32 -31.64
CA THR A 705 7.46 5.09 -30.89
C THR A 705 6.12 4.51 -31.34
N LEU A 706 6.09 3.21 -31.66
CA LEU A 706 4.81 2.55 -31.94
C LEU A 706 4.06 2.28 -30.63
N PRO A 707 2.77 2.50 -30.56
CA PRO A 707 1.96 2.22 -29.36
C PRO A 707 2.05 0.76 -28.92
N GLU A 708 2.17 -0.17 -29.87
CA GLU A 708 2.26 -1.61 -29.63
C GLU A 708 3.67 -2.10 -29.25
N ARG A 709 4.70 -1.30 -29.53
CA ARG A 709 6.12 -1.63 -29.26
C ARG A 709 6.83 -0.42 -28.66
N ARG A 710 6.48 -0.06 -27.44
CA ARG A 710 7.06 1.08 -26.75
C ARG A 710 8.56 0.97 -26.46
N GLN A 711 9.11 -0.25 -26.54
CA GLN A 711 10.54 -0.54 -26.32
C GLN A 711 11.46 -0.10 -27.45
N THR A 712 10.93 0.33 -28.59
CA THR A 712 11.73 0.75 -29.73
C THR A 712 11.46 2.19 -30.12
N VAL A 713 12.49 3.01 -30.13
CA VAL A 713 12.45 4.42 -30.57
C VAL A 713 13.04 4.51 -31.95
N ILE A 714 12.21 4.71 -32.96
CA ILE A 714 12.64 4.83 -34.33
C ILE A 714 12.97 6.29 -34.65
N LEU A 715 14.20 6.53 -35.12
CA LEU A 715 14.63 7.83 -35.59
C LEU A 715 14.26 8.01 -37.06
N LYS A 716 13.31 8.88 -37.36
CA LYS A 716 12.89 9.20 -38.75
C LYS A 716 13.08 10.69 -39.05
N CYS A 717 13.19 11.00 -40.36
CA CYS A 717 13.07 12.38 -40.79
C CYS A 717 11.65 12.92 -40.55
N ASN A 718 11.53 14.12 -40.04
CA ASN A 718 10.24 14.79 -39.83
C ASN A 718 9.64 15.24 -41.17
N VAL A 719 9.05 14.31 -41.91
CA VAL A 719 8.37 14.54 -43.20
C VAL A 719 7.02 13.87 -43.14
N ARG A 720 5.98 14.59 -43.61
CA ARG A 720 4.68 13.97 -43.82
C ARG A 720 4.72 13.18 -45.13
N ASP A 721 4.20 11.96 -45.13
CA ASP A 721 4.18 11.08 -46.33
C ASP A 721 3.42 11.78 -47.50
N SER A 722 2.39 12.53 -47.21
CA SER A 722 1.65 13.34 -48.19
C SER A 722 2.50 14.41 -48.84
N SER A 723 3.36 15.13 -48.08
CA SER A 723 4.24 16.16 -48.62
C SER A 723 5.31 15.58 -49.54
N MET A 724 5.83 14.38 -49.19
CA MET A 724 6.79 13.66 -50.03
C MET A 724 6.18 13.28 -51.38
N LEU A 725 4.94 12.75 -51.40
CA LEU A 725 4.25 12.41 -52.65
C LEU A 725 3.91 13.62 -53.48
N LEU A 726 3.48 14.72 -52.85
CA LEU A 726 3.21 15.99 -53.56
C LEU A 726 4.45 16.51 -54.26
N SER A 727 5.64 16.40 -53.64
CA SER A 727 6.92 16.81 -54.24
C SER A 727 7.29 16.00 -55.50
N LEU A 728 6.86 14.73 -55.62
CA LEU A 728 7.04 13.89 -56.77
C LEU A 728 5.99 14.11 -57.86
N GLY A 729 4.93 14.93 -57.59
CA GLY A 729 3.85 15.20 -58.53
C GLY A 729 4.34 15.83 -59.84
N TYR A 730 5.34 16.72 -59.75
CA TYR A 730 6.00 17.27 -60.93
C TYR A 730 6.73 16.21 -61.75
N ASP A 731 7.43 15.29 -61.12
CA ASP A 731 8.13 14.20 -61.82
C ASP A 731 7.11 13.26 -62.51
N VAL A 732 5.97 12.99 -61.87
CA VAL A 732 4.86 12.25 -62.49
C VAL A 732 4.34 12.99 -63.74
N LEU A 733 4.19 14.33 -63.67
CA LEU A 733 3.81 15.13 -64.84
C LEU A 733 4.84 15.02 -65.97
N LEU A 734 6.16 15.07 -65.66
CA LEU A 734 7.22 14.89 -66.65
C LEU A 734 7.17 13.49 -67.27
N VAL A 735 6.90 12.44 -66.50
CA VAL A 735 6.73 11.06 -66.98
C VAL A 735 5.55 10.94 -67.93
N ILE A 736 4.38 11.55 -67.57
CA ILE A 736 3.18 11.55 -68.43
C ILE A 736 3.45 12.25 -69.74
N LEU A 737 4.04 13.47 -69.69
CA LEU A 737 4.36 14.25 -70.89
C LEU A 737 5.35 13.48 -71.80
N CYS A 738 6.38 12.88 -71.19
CA CYS A 738 7.35 12.06 -71.88
C CYS A 738 6.69 10.88 -72.59
N THR A 739 5.78 10.18 -71.91
CA THR A 739 5.03 9.05 -72.40
C THR A 739 4.14 9.46 -73.57
N VAL A 740 3.41 10.61 -73.48
CA VAL A 740 2.58 11.13 -74.55
C VAL A 740 3.41 11.47 -75.80
N TYR A 741 4.55 12.15 -75.63
CA TYR A 741 5.46 12.45 -76.74
C TYR A 741 6.10 11.19 -77.33
N ALA A 742 6.49 10.23 -76.53
CA ALA A 742 7.00 8.92 -76.99
C ALA A 742 5.93 8.16 -77.81
N PHE A 743 4.67 8.19 -77.38
CA PHE A 743 3.55 7.60 -78.11
C PHE A 743 3.30 8.30 -79.46
N LYS A 744 3.37 9.62 -79.49
CA LYS A 744 3.23 10.42 -80.73
C LYS A 744 4.33 10.10 -81.74
N THR A 745 5.52 9.82 -81.30
CA THR A 745 6.73 9.53 -82.10
C THR A 745 6.90 8.07 -82.46
N ARG A 746 6.02 7.13 -82.04
CA ARG A 746 6.14 5.67 -82.21
C ARG A 746 6.17 5.24 -83.70
N LYS A 747 5.57 5.98 -84.62
CA LYS A 747 5.51 5.69 -86.06
C LYS A 747 6.70 6.26 -86.86
N CYS A 748 7.80 6.68 -86.19
CA CYS A 748 8.98 7.18 -86.88
C CYS A 748 9.77 6.06 -87.55
N PRO A 749 10.42 6.40 -88.73
CA PRO A 749 11.24 5.37 -89.50
C PRO A 749 12.32 4.77 -88.67
N GLU A 750 12.75 3.56 -89.11
CA GLU A 750 13.65 2.65 -88.36
C GLU A 750 15.04 3.24 -87.99
N ASN A 751 15.48 4.27 -88.72
CA ASN A 751 16.76 4.89 -88.45
C ASN A 751 16.81 5.79 -87.23
N PHE A 752 15.61 6.05 -86.54
CA PHE A 752 15.52 6.78 -85.28
C PHE A 752 14.85 5.97 -84.13
N ASN A 753 15.38 4.81 -83.83
CA ASN A 753 14.89 3.85 -82.81
C ASN A 753 14.84 4.42 -81.37
N GLU A 754 15.44 5.61 -81.09
CA GLU A 754 15.44 6.21 -79.75
C GLU A 754 14.04 6.40 -79.18
N ALA A 755 13.05 6.77 -79.96
CA ALA A 755 11.67 6.97 -79.49
C ALA A 755 11.04 5.67 -78.92
N LYS A 756 11.35 4.52 -79.52
CA LYS A 756 10.86 3.22 -79.05
C LYS A 756 11.50 2.83 -77.72
N PHE A 757 12.79 3.09 -77.52
CA PHE A 757 13.52 2.85 -76.28
C PHE A 757 13.05 3.80 -75.15
N ILE A 758 12.80 5.09 -75.44
CA ILE A 758 12.24 6.03 -74.50
C ILE A 758 10.83 5.59 -74.08
N GLY A 759 9.97 5.20 -75.05
CA GLY A 759 8.63 4.69 -74.70
C GLY A 759 8.66 3.46 -73.84
N PHE A 760 9.55 2.53 -74.07
CA PHE A 760 9.72 1.33 -73.24
C PHE A 760 10.23 1.69 -71.86
N THR A 761 11.20 2.60 -71.78
CA THR A 761 11.71 3.12 -70.49
C THR A 761 10.59 3.71 -69.66
N MET A 762 9.73 4.59 -70.25
CA MET A 762 8.62 5.24 -69.55
C MET A 762 7.59 4.18 -69.09
N TYR A 763 7.22 3.24 -69.93
CA TYR A 763 6.27 2.20 -69.58
C TYR A 763 6.75 1.36 -68.39
N THR A 764 8.01 0.91 -68.42
CA THR A 764 8.62 0.09 -67.37
C THR A 764 8.74 0.91 -66.05
N THR A 765 9.07 2.18 -66.14
CA THR A 765 9.13 3.07 -64.97
C THR A 765 7.75 3.22 -64.32
N CYS A 766 6.70 3.40 -65.15
CA CYS A 766 5.33 3.48 -64.60
C CYS A 766 4.93 2.22 -63.86
N ILE A 767 5.30 1.02 -64.34
CA ILE A 767 5.03 -0.24 -63.65
C ILE A 767 5.74 -0.30 -62.30
N ILE A 768 7.04 0.08 -62.22
CA ILE A 768 7.81 0.10 -61.00
C ILE A 768 7.14 0.98 -59.94
N TRP A 769 6.71 2.19 -60.32
CA TRP A 769 6.08 3.15 -59.40
C TRP A 769 4.69 2.71 -59.01
N LEU A 770 3.89 2.11 -59.92
CA LEU A 770 2.59 1.54 -59.59
C LEU A 770 2.67 0.37 -58.61
N ALA A 771 3.73 -0.43 -58.67
CA ALA A 771 3.98 -1.49 -57.72
C ALA A 771 4.51 -0.94 -56.36
N PHE A 772 5.36 0.07 -56.42
CA PHE A 772 5.97 0.69 -55.26
C PHE A 772 4.94 1.38 -54.35
N LEU A 773 4.00 2.18 -54.87
CA LEU A 773 3.09 2.96 -54.08
C LEU A 773 2.25 2.15 -53.10
N PRO A 774 1.56 1.06 -53.47
CA PRO A 774 0.83 0.23 -52.55
C PRO A 774 1.73 -0.38 -51.45
N ILE A 775 2.91 -0.88 -51.82
CA ILE A 775 3.86 -1.48 -50.90
C ILE A 775 4.32 -0.43 -49.85
N PHE A 776 4.67 0.76 -50.28
CA PHE A 776 5.12 1.86 -49.45
C PHE A 776 4.06 2.27 -48.41
N TYR A 777 2.77 2.29 -48.77
CA TYR A 777 1.68 2.60 -47.82
C TYR A 777 1.37 1.45 -46.87
N VAL A 778 1.28 0.23 -47.39
CA VAL A 778 0.99 -0.95 -46.54
C VAL A 778 2.10 -1.19 -45.53
N THR A 779 3.33 -0.91 -45.88
CA THR A 779 4.50 -1.12 -45.00
C THR A 779 4.86 0.11 -44.14
N SER A 780 3.95 1.08 -44.02
CA SER A 780 4.19 2.33 -43.26
C SER A 780 4.51 2.08 -41.77
N SER A 781 4.05 0.95 -41.19
CA SER A 781 4.34 0.53 -39.82
C SER A 781 5.77 0.01 -39.64
N ASP A 782 6.39 -0.55 -40.72
CA ASP A 782 7.77 -1.06 -40.67
C ASP A 782 8.69 -0.16 -41.51
N TYR A 783 9.42 0.71 -40.80
CA TYR A 783 10.33 1.68 -41.42
C TYR A 783 11.48 1.02 -42.18
N ARG A 784 11.89 -0.20 -41.80
CA ARG A 784 12.98 -0.96 -42.48
C ARG A 784 12.54 -1.40 -43.83
N VAL A 785 11.37 -2.02 -43.92
CA VAL A 785 10.79 -2.45 -45.22
C VAL A 785 10.48 -1.24 -46.10
N GLN A 786 9.90 -0.17 -45.50
CA GLN A 786 9.57 1.05 -46.26
C GLN A 786 10.79 1.72 -46.89
N THR A 787 11.89 1.88 -46.11
CA THR A 787 13.13 2.51 -46.61
C THR A 787 13.82 1.62 -47.65
N THR A 788 13.92 0.30 -47.38
CA THR A 788 14.53 -0.66 -48.31
C THR A 788 13.81 -0.69 -49.67
N THR A 789 12.46 -0.74 -49.63
CA THR A 789 11.63 -0.74 -50.86
C THR A 789 11.81 0.56 -51.64
N MET A 790 11.92 1.71 -50.98
CA MET A 790 12.23 2.98 -51.60
C MET A 790 13.58 2.96 -52.31
N CYS A 791 14.62 2.52 -51.63
CA CYS A 791 15.98 2.41 -52.20
C CYS A 791 16.01 1.51 -53.42
N ILE A 792 15.34 0.36 -53.35
CA ILE A 792 15.29 -0.61 -54.48
C ILE A 792 14.55 -0.01 -55.64
N SER A 793 13.41 0.63 -55.44
CA SER A 793 12.60 1.22 -56.50
C SER A 793 13.32 2.35 -57.23
N VAL A 794 14.02 3.21 -56.47
CA VAL A 794 14.84 4.29 -57.07
C VAL A 794 15.99 3.72 -57.85
N SER A 795 16.72 2.73 -57.34
CA SER A 795 17.83 2.08 -58.03
C SER A 795 17.34 1.33 -59.27
N LEU A 796 16.23 0.60 -59.18
CA LEU A 796 15.65 -0.13 -60.32
C LEU A 796 15.21 0.83 -61.43
N SER A 797 14.65 1.99 -61.10
CA SER A 797 14.33 3.05 -62.08
C SER A 797 15.60 3.52 -62.83
N GLY A 798 16.70 3.70 -62.13
CA GLY A 798 18.00 4.00 -62.73
C GLY A 798 18.51 2.91 -63.67
N PHE A 799 18.39 1.62 -63.27
CA PHE A 799 18.75 0.51 -64.13
C PHE A 799 17.92 0.40 -65.41
N VAL A 800 16.62 0.71 -65.33
CA VAL A 800 15.73 0.72 -66.47
C VAL A 800 16.16 1.80 -67.49
N VAL A 801 16.48 2.98 -67.02
CA VAL A 801 17.00 4.08 -67.86
C VAL A 801 18.34 3.66 -68.48
N LEU A 802 19.24 3.12 -67.69
CA LEU A 802 20.56 2.68 -68.17
C LEU A 802 20.45 1.58 -69.20
N GLY A 803 19.69 0.52 -68.89
CA GLY A 803 19.49 -0.64 -69.75
C GLY A 803 18.81 -0.30 -71.07
N CYS A 804 17.70 0.43 -71.02
CA CYS A 804 16.91 0.72 -72.20
C CYS A 804 17.56 1.78 -73.12
N MET A 805 18.14 2.83 -72.52
CA MET A 805 18.66 3.96 -73.30
C MET A 805 20.11 3.81 -73.72
N PHE A 806 20.95 3.17 -72.95
CA PHE A 806 22.39 3.15 -73.16
C PHE A 806 22.92 1.77 -73.50
N ALA A 807 22.43 0.68 -73.01
CA ALA A 807 22.95 -0.66 -73.32
C ALA A 807 22.95 -0.97 -74.84
N PRO A 808 21.91 -0.69 -75.63
CA PRO A 808 21.92 -0.86 -77.09
C PRO A 808 22.99 -0.01 -77.76
N LYS A 809 23.25 1.19 -77.29
CA LYS A 809 24.23 2.12 -77.86
C LYS A 809 25.67 1.68 -77.52
N VAL A 810 25.92 1.28 -76.27
CA VAL A 810 27.20 0.72 -75.86
C VAL A 810 27.51 -0.57 -76.64
N HIS A 811 26.49 -1.41 -76.81
CA HIS A 811 26.66 -2.63 -77.64
C HIS A 811 27.10 -2.31 -79.09
N ILE A 812 26.48 -1.31 -79.74
CA ILE A 812 26.85 -0.89 -81.10
C ILE A 812 28.24 -0.27 -81.09
N ILE A 813 28.60 0.57 -80.11
CA ILE A 813 29.90 1.25 -80.03
C ILE A 813 31.04 0.19 -79.84
N MET A 814 30.85 -0.79 -78.94
CA MET A 814 31.89 -1.71 -78.50
C MET A 814 32.02 -2.97 -79.43
N PHE A 815 30.83 -3.53 -79.79
CA PHE A 815 30.80 -4.84 -80.48
C PHE A 815 30.42 -4.76 -81.96
N GLN A 816 29.83 -3.64 -82.48
CA GLN A 816 29.42 -3.50 -83.84
C GLN A 816 29.85 -2.15 -84.45
N PRO A 817 31.16 -1.80 -84.41
CA PRO A 817 31.64 -0.48 -84.85
C PRO A 817 31.33 -0.16 -86.34
N GLN A 818 31.11 -1.24 -87.18
CA GLN A 818 30.73 -1.08 -88.55
C GLN A 818 29.36 -0.41 -88.75
N LYS A 819 28.46 -0.50 -87.74
CA LYS A 819 27.13 0.21 -87.77
C LYS A 819 27.23 1.65 -87.27
N ASN A 820 28.39 2.06 -86.78
CA ASN A 820 28.58 3.43 -86.23
C ASN A 820 29.17 4.37 -87.30
N VAL A 821 28.56 4.37 -88.58
CA VAL A 821 29.04 5.12 -89.74
C VAL A 821 27.88 6.10 -90.12
N THR A 822 28.29 7.26 -90.66
CA THR A 822 27.28 8.31 -91.10
C THR A 822 26.64 7.79 -92.37
N SER A 823 25.31 7.88 -92.49
CA SER A 823 24.51 7.38 -93.61
C SER A 823 24.88 7.96 -94.98
N HIS A 824 25.76 8.92 -95.11
CA HIS A 824 26.23 9.47 -96.38
C HIS A 824 27.19 8.59 -97.11
N ARG A 825 27.76 7.65 -96.49
CA ARG A 825 28.66 6.69 -97.18
C ARG A 825 27.99 5.42 -97.76
N LEU A 826 26.75 5.16 -97.28
CA LEU A 826 26.02 3.92 -97.75
C LEU A 826 25.25 4.20 -99.10
N ASN A 827 25.03 5.39 -99.53
CA ASN A 827 24.37 5.69 -100.84
C ASN A 827 25.30 5.64 -102.09
N LEU A 828 26.62 5.55 -101.88
CA LEU A 828 27.51 5.47 -103.05
C LEU A 828 27.81 4.00 -103.54
N ASN A 829 27.44 3.00 -102.74
CA ASN A 829 27.62 1.61 -103.12
C ASN A 829 26.32 0.82 -103.51
N ARG A 830 25.19 1.55 -103.64
CA ARG A 830 23.91 0.92 -103.99
C ARG A 830 23.48 1.14 -105.46
N PHE A 831 24.44 1.50 -106.41
CA PHE A 831 24.18 1.58 -107.81
C PHE A 831 24.92 0.56 -108.64
N SER A 832 25.20 -0.63 -108.09
CA SER A 832 25.52 -1.75 -108.90
C SER A 832 25.19 -3.06 -108.17
N VAL A 833 24.14 -3.66 -108.69
CA VAL A 833 23.75 -5.07 -108.75
C VAL A 833 22.27 -5.18 -108.39
N SER A 834 21.52 -5.33 -109.52
CA SER A 834 20.15 -5.88 -109.44
C SER A 834 20.26 -7.37 -109.28
N GLY A 835 19.42 -7.93 -108.54
CA GLY A 835 19.09 -9.36 -108.64
C GLY A 835 19.12 -10.22 -107.41
N ALA A 836 17.95 -10.73 -107.14
CA ALA A 836 17.66 -11.89 -106.41
C ALA A 836 17.27 -11.74 -104.89
N ALA A 837 16.02 -11.99 -104.73
CA ALA A 837 15.25 -12.28 -103.63
C ALA A 837 15.84 -13.34 -102.70
N THR A 838 15.68 -13.34 -101.47
CA THR A 838 14.80 -14.22 -100.63
C THR A 838 15.15 -14.12 -99.13
N THR A 839 14.14 -13.89 -98.41
CA THR A 839 13.83 -14.44 -97.04
C THR A 839 14.97 -15.00 -96.22
N TYR A 840 15.25 -14.36 -95.10
CA TYR A 840 15.26 -14.99 -93.73
C TYR A 840 15.06 -13.92 -92.67
N ALA A 841 13.84 -13.86 -92.21
CA ALA A 841 13.48 -13.16 -90.99
C ALA A 841 13.51 -14.11 -89.78
N SER A 842 13.72 -13.55 -88.63
CA SER A 842 13.57 -14.19 -87.35
C SER A 842 14.57 -15.22 -86.85
N HIS A 843 15.47 -14.85 -86.03
CA HIS A 843 15.78 -15.43 -84.68
C HIS A 843 16.99 -14.68 -84.11
N GLY A 844 16.75 -13.68 -83.39
CA GLY A 844 17.82 -12.93 -82.73
C GLY A 844 17.28 -11.86 -81.70
N ARG A 845 16.06 -12.03 -81.20
CA ARG A 845 15.46 -11.00 -80.29
C ARG A 845 15.11 -11.51 -78.92
N LEU A 846 15.44 -12.73 -78.55
CA LEU A 846 15.06 -13.28 -77.22
C LEU A 846 16.19 -13.42 -76.23
N HIS A 847 17.47 -13.30 -76.64
CA HIS A 847 18.60 -13.63 -75.75
C HIS A 847 19.11 -12.42 -74.93
N ALA A 848 18.80 -11.19 -75.27
CA ALA A 848 19.34 -10.02 -74.58
C ALA A 848 18.50 -9.62 -73.31
N VAL A 849 17.28 -10.15 -73.20
CA VAL A 849 16.38 -9.85 -72.02
C VAL A 849 16.51 -10.98 -70.95
N ILE A 850 16.95 -12.15 -71.31
CA ILE A 850 17.09 -13.32 -70.44
C ILE A 850 18.33 -13.22 -69.51
N PHE A 851 19.37 -12.49 -69.89
CA PHE A 851 20.62 -12.42 -69.12
C PHE A 851 20.53 -11.54 -67.85
N CYS A 852 19.50 -10.72 -67.70
CA CYS A 852 19.26 -9.93 -66.45
C CYS A 852 18.39 -10.68 -65.41
N PHE A 853 17.69 -11.78 -65.77
CA PHE A 853 16.79 -12.51 -64.92
C PHE A 853 17.33 -13.85 -64.42
N THR A 854 18.44 -14.39 -65.00
CA THR A 854 19.00 -15.68 -64.63
C THR A 854 20.04 -15.62 -63.51
N ALA A 855 20.47 -14.45 -63.05
CA ALA A 855 21.41 -14.30 -61.93
C ALA A 855 20.74 -14.37 -60.53
N CYS A 856 19.42 -14.59 -60.44
CA CYS A 856 18.68 -14.60 -59.20
C CYS A 856 17.99 -15.93 -58.87
N ARG A 857 18.41 -17.05 -59.48
CA ARG A 857 17.76 -18.36 -59.29
C ARG A 857 18.42 -19.25 -58.25
N ASP A 858 19.60 -18.90 -57.73
CA ASP A 858 20.38 -19.80 -56.84
C ASP A 858 20.48 -19.30 -55.37
N CYS A 859 19.65 -18.36 -54.95
CA CYS A 859 19.68 -17.85 -53.54
C CYS A 859 18.37 -17.98 -52.76
N ILE A 860 17.50 -18.95 -53.05
CA ILE A 860 16.34 -19.21 -52.18
C ILE A 860 16.21 -20.72 -51.93
N GLN A 861 16.95 -21.21 -50.97
CA GLN A 861 16.65 -22.44 -50.24
C GLN A 861 16.90 -22.19 -48.77
N TYR A 862 15.84 -21.80 -48.06
CA TYR A 862 15.58 -22.12 -46.65
C TYR A 862 14.07 -22.16 -46.42
N PRO A 863 13.54 -23.03 -45.50
CA PRO A 863 12.18 -23.52 -45.56
C PRO A 863 11.16 -22.61 -44.91
N ALA A 864 10.00 -22.56 -45.54
CA ALA A 864 8.78 -21.94 -45.04
C ALA A 864 8.20 -22.75 -43.88
N GLN A 865 8.04 -22.12 -42.71
CA GLN A 865 7.02 -22.52 -41.77
C GLN A 865 5.72 -21.82 -42.12
N GLN A 866 4.70 -22.65 -42.25
CA GLN A 866 3.32 -22.28 -42.52
C GLN A 866 2.75 -21.29 -41.49
N THR A 867 2.28 -20.17 -41.96
CA THR A 867 1.25 -19.41 -41.27
C THR A 867 0.14 -19.10 -42.27
N VAL A 868 -0.98 -19.74 -42.03
CA VAL A 868 -2.24 -19.55 -42.76
C VAL A 868 -2.78 -18.16 -42.43
N LEU A 869 -2.83 -17.27 -43.42
CA LEU A 869 -3.56 -15.99 -43.30
C LEU A 869 -4.90 -16.13 -43.98
N TYR A 870 -5.94 -16.19 -43.22
CA TYR A 870 -7.32 -15.97 -43.65
C TYR A 870 -7.50 -14.49 -44.07
N PHE A 871 -7.91 -14.27 -45.27
CA PHE A 871 -8.48 -13.00 -45.73
C PHE A 871 -9.98 -13.06 -45.52
N PRO A 872 -10.59 -12.08 -44.84
CA PRO A 872 -11.98 -11.79 -45.06
C PRO A 872 -12.10 -10.69 -46.11
N VAL A 873 -12.81 -11.05 -47.19
CA VAL A 873 -13.43 -10.14 -48.15
C VAL A 873 -14.51 -9.37 -47.41
N PHE A 874 -14.44 -8.04 -47.43
CA PHE A 874 -15.63 -7.17 -47.31
C PHE A 874 -15.55 -6.03 -48.29
N LEU A 875 -16.63 -5.91 -49.02
CA LEU A 875 -17.05 -4.84 -49.95
C LEU A 875 -16.88 -3.42 -49.40
#